data_55e35be0ede2f00cae1cd7780a8b8e75
#
_entry.id   55e35be0ede2f00cae1cd7780a8b8e75
#
_cell.length_a   1.000
_cell.length_b   1.000
_cell.length_c   1.000
_cell.angle_alpha   90.00
_cell.angle_beta   90.00
_cell.angle_gamma   90.00
#
_symmetry.space_group_name_H-M   'P 1'
#
loop_
_entity.id
_entity.type
_entity.pdbx_description
1 polymer ?
#
loop_
_entity_poly.entity_id
_entity_poly.type
_entity_poly.pdbx_seq_one_letter_code
_entity_poly.pdbx_strand_id
1 'polypeptide(L)'
;MKLKLNLFTKMKKPVCKLPLSLKITLFVLFSFASLLYASNNYAQRTMLNISSQTRTVSEVLTEIEKQTDFTFFYNNKQVDLKRKVTLNVKNENVFSVLKKLFSGTNTTYKVLDKNIILSEKSAISSATKEVAIVQQVGRSVKGVVVDDKGEPVIGATVMVKGSTNGTITDFDGNFILNDVSSNASLIVSYVGYVTETISVNGKSSFKIVMKEDAKTLEEVVVIGYGVVKKRDLTGSSVSVTGADLAEVPVTNAAQALAGKAAGVNIVSQNGAPGAEVNITVRGGTSITQSTTPIYIIDGFQSEDGLKNIDVNDIKTIDILKDASTTAIYGARGSNGVVNKTTKSGSSGKTTVNYNGYVSVDWLGKKLDLLNLEQYAKYQYEWWTLAGEMNQYARMFGGDYTDDGFYTGAWSDIEQTYGGRSGIDWQDKIFGGSALTQSHNLSLSTGTEKTQVLVSYNNMSQDGIVKNHGYYRNTIRTKVNSQLWKNVRFDMNSSFNYAKTLGGGSYSGLKQAILRPETGGILFTDDQLINEELNTEFRTFSNEYDVYNPLITNDAIINRKLSRIFSVNAGVDIDFLKDFTFRTAGSYNWAQIKTTNFDDGRTANAQLKGGPYGSIDNKERYAYQWTNTLNWKHTFEKHDLGVLLGHELYYTNTSGTETAYKAFPDTNFGLNDISMATPDTWKSSLEENALLSFFGRLNYTFN
;
A
#
# COMPACT_ATOMS: atom_id res chain seq x y z
N MET A 1 19.50 15.36 -58.21
CA MET A 1 20.77 14.77 -57.76
C MET A 1 20.41 13.63 -56.82
N LYS A 2 20.53 12.38 -57.30
CA LYS A 2 20.09 11.15 -56.61
C LYS A 2 21.19 10.75 -55.62
N LEU A 3 20.88 10.68 -54.35
CA LEU A 3 21.68 9.95 -53.37
C LEU A 3 20.85 8.76 -52.84
N LYS A 4 21.42 7.60 -53.09
CA LYS A 4 20.79 6.29 -52.99
C LYS A 4 20.58 5.89 -51.51
N LEU A 5 19.34 5.54 -51.25
CA LEU A 5 18.87 4.69 -50.17
C LEU A 5 19.46 3.27 -50.34
N ASN A 6 20.53 2.93 -49.70
CA ASN A 6 21.12 1.58 -49.67
C ASN A 6 21.72 1.27 -48.29
N LEU A 7 20.83 1.11 -47.30
CA LEU A 7 21.24 0.72 -45.93
C LEU A 7 20.37 -0.39 -45.29
N PHE A 8 19.56 -1.08 -46.11
CA PHE A 8 18.67 -2.14 -45.56
C PHE A 8 18.99 -3.56 -46.03
N THR A 9 20.12 -3.83 -46.61
CA THR A 9 20.48 -5.18 -47.06
C THR A 9 21.84 -5.65 -46.58
N LYS A 10 22.06 -5.70 -45.24
CA LYS A 10 23.12 -6.56 -44.65
C LYS A 10 23.03 -6.58 -43.11
N MET A 11 22.00 -7.21 -42.57
CA MET A 11 22.04 -7.73 -41.18
C MET A 11 21.37 -9.10 -41.10
N LYS A 12 21.99 -10.09 -41.71
CA LYS A 12 21.91 -11.47 -41.23
C LYS A 12 22.90 -11.61 -40.09
N LYS A 13 22.49 -11.32 -38.86
CA LYS A 13 23.21 -11.75 -37.65
C LYS A 13 22.39 -12.81 -36.94
N PRO A 14 23.03 -13.84 -36.39
CA PRO A 14 22.32 -14.93 -35.72
C PRO A 14 21.60 -14.38 -34.51
N VAL A 15 20.37 -14.83 -34.34
CA VAL A 15 19.57 -14.63 -33.11
C VAL A 15 20.45 -15.06 -31.95
N CYS A 16 20.83 -14.11 -31.11
CA CYS A 16 21.59 -14.33 -29.89
C CYS A 16 20.88 -15.45 -29.12
N LYS A 17 21.58 -16.55 -28.89
CA LYS A 17 21.06 -17.67 -28.08
C LYS A 17 21.01 -17.18 -26.65
N LEU A 18 19.87 -16.59 -26.26
CA LEU A 18 19.63 -16.29 -24.86
C LEU A 18 19.82 -17.57 -24.04
N PRO A 19 20.55 -17.52 -22.94
CA PRO A 19 20.72 -18.66 -22.06
C PRO A 19 19.38 -19.21 -21.60
N LEU A 20 19.30 -20.52 -21.45
CA LEU A 20 18.06 -21.24 -21.12
C LEU A 20 17.37 -20.66 -19.87
N SER A 21 18.15 -20.19 -18.89
CA SER A 21 17.67 -19.52 -17.70
C SER A 21 16.88 -18.25 -18.01
N LEU A 22 17.35 -17.41 -18.96
CA LEU A 22 16.67 -16.18 -19.33
C LEU A 22 15.38 -16.44 -20.15
N LYS A 23 15.38 -17.53 -20.95
CA LYS A 23 14.18 -18.01 -21.64
C LYS A 23 13.13 -18.53 -20.65
N ILE A 24 13.57 -19.24 -19.60
CA ILE A 24 12.67 -19.72 -18.53
C ILE A 24 12.12 -18.53 -17.73
N THR A 25 12.94 -17.53 -17.42
CA THR A 25 12.48 -16.33 -16.69
C THR A 25 11.48 -15.51 -17.50
N LEU A 26 11.73 -15.31 -18.80
CA LEU A 26 10.79 -14.65 -19.72
C LEU A 26 9.52 -15.49 -19.92
N PHE A 27 9.63 -16.81 -20.02
CA PHE A 27 8.48 -17.70 -20.14
C PHE A 27 7.64 -17.72 -18.86
N VAL A 28 8.27 -17.71 -17.67
CA VAL A 28 7.58 -17.60 -16.37
C VAL A 28 6.91 -16.23 -16.24
N LEU A 29 7.53 -15.14 -16.66
CA LEU A 29 6.94 -13.80 -16.67
C LEU A 29 5.72 -13.71 -17.63
N PHE A 30 5.82 -14.32 -18.81
CA PHE A 30 4.73 -14.35 -19.80
C PHE A 30 3.60 -15.32 -19.39
N SER A 31 3.94 -16.46 -18.76
CA SER A 31 2.96 -17.40 -18.24
C SER A 31 2.17 -16.83 -17.06
N PHE A 32 2.80 -15.97 -16.22
CA PHE A 32 2.11 -15.28 -15.16
C PHE A 32 1.14 -14.22 -15.66
N ALA A 33 1.45 -13.53 -16.77
CA ALA A 33 0.53 -12.59 -17.40
C ALA A 33 -0.72 -13.29 -17.97
N SER A 34 -0.61 -14.55 -18.40
CA SER A 34 -1.75 -15.35 -18.87
C SER A 34 -2.57 -15.99 -17.73
N LEU A 35 -1.97 -16.20 -16.54
CA LEU A 35 -2.68 -16.70 -15.36
C LEU A 35 -3.59 -15.66 -14.68
N LEU A 36 -3.39 -14.37 -14.94
CA LEU A 36 -4.27 -13.30 -14.46
C LEU A 36 -5.65 -13.27 -15.13
N TYR A 37 -5.86 -14.08 -16.18
CA TYR A 37 -7.16 -14.23 -16.86
C TYR A 37 -7.92 -15.50 -16.49
N ALA A 38 -7.43 -16.36 -15.61
CA ALA A 38 -8.00 -17.66 -15.31
C ALA A 38 -8.37 -17.86 -13.83
N SER A 39 -9.30 -17.07 -13.31
CA SER A 39 -10.05 -17.44 -12.11
C SER A 39 -11.56 -17.32 -12.31
N ASN A 40 -12.06 -18.02 -13.33
CA ASN A 40 -13.46 -18.34 -13.39
C ASN A 40 -13.62 -19.78 -12.89
N ASN A 41 -14.31 -19.97 -11.78
CA ASN A 41 -14.64 -21.29 -11.23
C ASN A 41 -15.17 -22.21 -12.34
N TYR A 42 -14.37 -23.18 -12.76
CA TYR A 42 -14.71 -24.18 -13.78
C TYR A 42 -16.07 -24.82 -13.51
N ALA A 43 -16.39 -25.08 -12.24
CA ALA A 43 -17.62 -25.67 -11.79
C ALA A 43 -18.89 -24.81 -11.99
N GLN A 44 -18.77 -23.49 -12.08
CA GLN A 44 -19.89 -22.59 -12.37
C GLN A 44 -20.20 -22.45 -13.85
N ARG A 45 -19.25 -22.80 -14.74
CA ARG A 45 -19.40 -22.71 -16.20
C ARG A 45 -19.74 -24.02 -16.86
N THR A 46 -19.50 -25.17 -16.19
CA THR A 46 -19.76 -26.48 -16.76
C THR A 46 -21.25 -26.80 -16.63
N MET A 47 -21.96 -26.88 -17.75
CA MET A 47 -23.38 -27.14 -17.83
C MET A 47 -23.64 -28.61 -18.16
N LEU A 48 -24.57 -29.23 -17.43
CA LEU A 48 -24.92 -30.63 -17.53
C LEU A 48 -26.29 -30.82 -18.20
N ASN A 49 -26.42 -31.90 -18.95
CA ASN A 49 -27.67 -32.38 -19.50
C ASN A 49 -27.88 -33.85 -19.09
N ILE A 50 -28.85 -34.12 -18.24
CA ILE A 50 -29.20 -35.47 -17.79
C ILE A 50 -30.66 -35.72 -18.10
N SER A 51 -30.90 -36.74 -18.93
CA SER A 51 -32.28 -37.10 -19.34
C SER A 51 -33.11 -37.67 -18.17
N SER A 52 -34.42 -37.39 -18.19
CA SER A 52 -35.35 -37.84 -17.18
C SER A 52 -35.56 -39.38 -17.22
N GLN A 53 -34.68 -40.09 -16.52
CA GLN A 53 -34.77 -41.53 -16.30
C GLN A 53 -34.48 -41.82 -14.82
N THR A 54 -35.14 -42.83 -14.28
CA THR A 54 -34.82 -43.30 -12.92
C THR A 54 -33.51 -44.06 -12.93
N ARG A 55 -32.47 -43.47 -12.31
CA ARG A 55 -31.09 -44.02 -12.22
C ARG A 55 -30.64 -44.10 -10.76
N THR A 56 -29.65 -44.90 -10.48
CA THR A 56 -29.01 -44.90 -9.16
C THR A 56 -28.10 -43.65 -9.01
N VAL A 57 -27.87 -43.25 -7.74
CA VAL A 57 -26.91 -42.16 -7.46
C VAL A 57 -25.54 -42.42 -8.10
N SER A 58 -25.06 -43.66 -8.04
CA SER A 58 -23.80 -44.04 -8.68
C SER A 58 -23.79 -43.78 -10.18
N GLU A 59 -24.86 -44.13 -10.90
CA GLU A 59 -24.97 -43.88 -12.35
C GLU A 59 -25.02 -42.40 -12.69
N VAL A 60 -25.68 -41.58 -11.84
CA VAL A 60 -25.71 -40.12 -12.02
C VAL A 60 -24.34 -39.52 -11.79
N LEU A 61 -23.59 -39.92 -10.75
CA LEU A 61 -22.23 -39.44 -10.52
C LEU A 61 -21.29 -39.80 -11.67
N THR A 62 -21.36 -41.04 -12.18
CA THR A 62 -20.58 -41.49 -13.35
C THR A 62 -20.96 -40.68 -14.62
N GLU A 63 -22.22 -40.32 -14.78
CA GLU A 63 -22.66 -39.48 -15.90
C GLU A 63 -22.11 -38.06 -15.81
N ILE A 64 -22.04 -37.49 -14.57
CA ILE A 64 -21.39 -36.19 -14.33
C ILE A 64 -19.90 -36.26 -14.64
N GLU A 65 -19.19 -37.32 -14.21
CA GLU A 65 -17.77 -37.52 -14.51
C GLU A 65 -17.51 -37.62 -16.03
N LYS A 66 -18.42 -38.24 -16.79
CA LYS A 66 -18.29 -38.33 -18.25
C LYS A 66 -18.49 -37.00 -18.97
N GLN A 67 -19.34 -36.12 -18.45
CA GLN A 67 -19.66 -34.84 -19.06
C GLN A 67 -18.76 -33.71 -18.56
N THR A 68 -17.90 -33.96 -17.55
CA THR A 68 -17.06 -32.94 -16.90
C THR A 68 -15.70 -33.53 -16.54
N ASP A 69 -14.76 -32.65 -16.14
CA ASP A 69 -13.46 -33.08 -15.58
C ASP A 69 -13.51 -33.30 -14.06
N PHE A 70 -14.70 -33.41 -13.46
CA PHE A 70 -14.81 -33.68 -12.03
C PHE A 70 -14.69 -35.17 -11.75
N THR A 71 -14.03 -35.50 -10.62
CA THR A 71 -13.90 -36.85 -10.08
C THR A 71 -14.51 -36.91 -8.70
N PHE A 72 -15.33 -37.93 -8.42
CA PHE A 72 -15.98 -38.09 -7.13
C PHE A 72 -15.23 -39.07 -6.22
N PHE A 73 -14.98 -38.62 -4.98
CA PHE A 73 -14.41 -39.42 -3.92
C PHE A 73 -15.43 -39.62 -2.81
N TYR A 74 -15.73 -40.87 -2.48
CA TYR A 74 -16.70 -41.21 -1.47
C TYR A 74 -16.39 -42.53 -0.76
N ASN A 75 -16.89 -42.65 0.47
CA ASN A 75 -16.86 -43.93 1.19
C ASN A 75 -18.22 -44.63 1.00
N ASN A 76 -18.20 -45.83 0.43
CA ASN A 76 -19.38 -46.65 0.13
C ASN A 76 -20.26 -46.97 1.37
N LYS A 77 -19.73 -46.81 2.60
CA LYS A 77 -20.47 -46.99 3.85
C LYS A 77 -21.17 -45.71 4.33
N GLN A 78 -20.82 -44.55 3.76
CA GLN A 78 -21.32 -43.24 4.19
C GLN A 78 -22.25 -42.58 3.18
N VAL A 79 -22.27 -43.04 1.93
CA VAL A 79 -23.11 -42.50 0.85
C VAL A 79 -23.94 -43.63 0.25
N ASP A 80 -25.27 -43.48 0.23
CA ASP A 80 -26.16 -44.45 -0.38
C ASP A 80 -26.19 -44.31 -1.90
N LEU A 81 -25.27 -45.03 -2.54
CA LEU A 81 -25.07 -45.04 -3.98
C LEU A 81 -26.13 -45.81 -4.75
N LYS A 82 -26.86 -46.74 -4.07
CA LYS A 82 -27.93 -47.56 -4.66
C LYS A 82 -29.30 -46.90 -4.69
N ARG A 83 -29.43 -45.76 -4.03
CA ARG A 83 -30.66 -44.98 -4.02
C ARG A 83 -31.04 -44.58 -5.45
N LYS A 84 -32.28 -44.86 -5.85
CA LYS A 84 -32.83 -44.48 -7.14
C LYS A 84 -33.32 -43.04 -7.11
N VAL A 85 -32.93 -42.25 -8.10
CA VAL A 85 -33.31 -40.84 -8.26
C VAL A 85 -33.78 -40.59 -9.70
N THR A 86 -34.77 -39.73 -9.84
CA THR A 86 -35.24 -39.27 -11.14
C THR A 86 -34.87 -37.79 -11.24
N LEU A 87 -33.92 -37.47 -12.07
CA LEU A 87 -33.44 -36.09 -12.31
C LEU A 87 -33.68 -35.74 -13.79
N ASN A 88 -34.21 -34.55 -13.99
CA ASN A 88 -34.30 -33.96 -15.33
C ASN A 88 -33.52 -32.65 -15.30
N VAL A 89 -32.37 -32.67 -15.94
CA VAL A 89 -31.39 -31.57 -15.93
C VAL A 89 -31.16 -31.12 -17.37
N LYS A 90 -31.48 -29.87 -17.67
CA LYS A 90 -31.19 -29.24 -18.95
C LYS A 90 -30.42 -27.94 -18.71
N ASN A 91 -29.17 -27.93 -19.15
CA ASN A 91 -28.28 -26.76 -19.06
C ASN A 91 -28.14 -26.18 -17.64
N GLU A 92 -27.90 -27.05 -16.64
CA GLU A 92 -27.67 -26.64 -15.26
C GLU A 92 -26.24 -26.88 -14.83
N ASN A 93 -25.70 -26.05 -13.93
CA ASN A 93 -24.36 -26.21 -13.41
C ASN A 93 -24.26 -27.41 -12.43
N VAL A 94 -23.05 -27.97 -12.33
CA VAL A 94 -22.75 -29.14 -11.48
C VAL A 94 -23.24 -29.00 -10.06
N PHE A 95 -23.08 -27.82 -9.44
CA PHE A 95 -23.50 -27.60 -8.04
C PHE A 95 -25.01 -27.63 -7.86
N SER A 96 -25.76 -27.10 -8.82
CA SER A 96 -27.22 -27.16 -8.81
C SER A 96 -27.72 -28.60 -8.88
N VAL A 97 -27.05 -29.42 -9.72
CA VAL A 97 -27.37 -30.85 -9.89
C VAL A 97 -27.03 -31.62 -8.60
N LEU A 98 -25.86 -31.41 -8.01
CA LEU A 98 -25.48 -32.05 -6.74
C LEU A 98 -26.38 -31.63 -5.57
N LYS A 99 -26.81 -30.38 -5.52
CA LYS A 99 -27.76 -29.88 -4.53
C LYS A 99 -29.10 -30.59 -4.67
N LYS A 100 -29.62 -30.81 -5.88
CA LYS A 100 -30.82 -31.57 -6.16
C LYS A 100 -30.66 -33.05 -5.82
N LEU A 101 -29.51 -33.66 -6.20
CA LEU A 101 -29.19 -35.06 -6.01
C LEU A 101 -29.16 -35.43 -4.52
N PHE A 102 -28.60 -34.58 -3.67
CA PHE A 102 -28.43 -34.82 -2.24
C PHE A 102 -29.43 -34.05 -1.35
N SER A 103 -30.42 -33.38 -1.94
CA SER A 103 -31.47 -32.71 -1.19
C SER A 103 -32.27 -33.74 -0.37
N GLY A 104 -32.49 -33.46 0.94
CA GLY A 104 -33.20 -34.35 1.85
C GLY A 104 -32.43 -35.59 2.31
N THR A 105 -31.12 -35.68 2.01
CA THR A 105 -30.26 -36.75 2.48
C THR A 105 -29.27 -36.27 3.55
N ASN A 106 -28.65 -37.22 4.25
CA ASN A 106 -27.57 -36.92 5.20
C ASN A 106 -26.19 -36.81 4.53
N THR A 107 -26.15 -36.69 3.21
CA THR A 107 -24.88 -36.53 2.43
C THR A 107 -24.61 -35.07 2.11
N THR A 108 -23.40 -34.62 2.37
CA THR A 108 -22.87 -33.33 1.98
C THR A 108 -21.69 -33.49 1.03
N TYR A 109 -21.31 -32.42 0.33
CA TYR A 109 -20.16 -32.46 -0.56
C TYR A 109 -19.22 -31.27 -0.33
N LYS A 110 -17.93 -31.50 -0.53
CA LYS A 110 -16.89 -30.47 -0.54
C LYS A 110 -16.11 -30.56 -1.83
N VAL A 111 -15.87 -29.42 -2.46
CA VAL A 111 -15.12 -29.33 -3.72
C VAL A 111 -13.70 -28.87 -3.42
N LEU A 112 -12.73 -29.61 -3.95
CA LEU A 112 -11.32 -29.30 -3.88
C LEU A 112 -10.76 -29.38 -5.30
N ASP A 113 -10.69 -28.24 -5.98
CA ASP A 113 -10.30 -28.12 -7.39
C ASP A 113 -11.24 -28.94 -8.31
N LYS A 114 -10.78 -29.97 -8.99
CA LYS A 114 -11.58 -30.90 -9.82
C LYS A 114 -12.08 -32.14 -9.06
N ASN A 115 -11.83 -32.22 -7.76
CA ASN A 115 -12.23 -33.35 -6.93
C ASN A 115 -13.43 -32.97 -6.06
N ILE A 116 -14.48 -33.81 -6.06
CA ILE A 116 -15.68 -33.65 -5.23
C ILE A 116 -15.74 -34.78 -4.21
N ILE A 117 -15.60 -34.43 -2.94
CA ILE A 117 -15.62 -35.39 -1.84
C ILE A 117 -17.03 -35.39 -1.24
N LEU A 118 -17.66 -36.58 -1.23
CA LEU A 118 -18.96 -36.80 -0.61
C LEU A 118 -18.75 -37.37 0.79
N SER A 119 -19.40 -36.78 1.79
CA SER A 119 -19.35 -37.23 3.19
C SER A 119 -20.68 -37.10 3.88
N GLU A 120 -20.84 -37.77 5.01
CA GLU A 120 -21.99 -37.62 5.85
C GLU A 120 -22.01 -36.25 6.56
N LYS A 121 -23.20 -35.68 6.71
CA LYS A 121 -23.43 -34.40 7.38
C LYS A 121 -23.24 -34.59 8.88
N SER A 122 -22.11 -34.19 9.45
CA SER A 122 -21.89 -34.20 10.90
C SER A 122 -22.90 -33.27 11.56
N ALA A 123 -23.86 -33.83 12.24
CA ALA A 123 -24.82 -33.10 13.06
C ALA A 123 -24.07 -32.55 14.30
N ILE A 124 -23.80 -31.24 14.33
CA ILE A 124 -23.60 -30.54 15.58
C ILE A 124 -25.00 -30.27 16.16
N SER A 125 -25.50 -31.19 16.95
CA SER A 125 -26.61 -30.92 17.83
C SER A 125 -26.47 -31.83 19.04
N SER A 126 -26.51 -31.20 20.20
CA SER A 126 -26.46 -31.75 21.53
C SER A 126 -27.51 -32.87 21.75
N ALA A 127 -27.07 -34.07 22.06
CA ALA A 127 -27.83 -34.99 22.93
C ALA A 127 -26.90 -36.14 23.39
N THR A 128 -26.67 -36.17 24.66
CA THR A 128 -26.11 -37.21 25.48
C THR A 128 -26.75 -38.58 25.16
N LYS A 129 -25.94 -39.55 24.73
CA LYS A 129 -26.18 -40.97 25.05
C LYS A 129 -24.83 -41.72 24.95
N GLU A 130 -24.52 -42.38 26.08
CA GLU A 130 -23.41 -43.27 26.29
C GLU A 130 -23.35 -44.39 25.24
N VAL A 131 -22.21 -44.54 24.61
CA VAL A 131 -21.76 -45.79 24.02
C VAL A 131 -20.34 -46.01 24.50
N ALA A 132 -20.16 -47.12 25.23
CA ALA A 132 -18.90 -47.53 25.82
C ALA A 132 -17.83 -47.71 24.70
N ILE A 133 -16.88 -46.76 24.65
CA ILE A 133 -15.62 -46.92 23.96
C ILE A 133 -14.61 -47.35 25.03
N VAL A 134 -13.88 -48.42 24.76
CA VAL A 134 -12.78 -48.87 25.60
C VAL A 134 -11.83 -47.69 25.80
N GLN A 135 -11.95 -47.09 26.98
CA GLN A 135 -11.18 -45.96 27.43
C GLN A 135 -9.72 -46.40 27.62
N GLN A 136 -8.84 -46.02 26.69
CA GLN A 136 -7.46 -45.82 27.07
C GLN A 136 -7.44 -44.61 27.98
N VAL A 137 -7.29 -44.85 29.27
CA VAL A 137 -7.33 -43.86 30.35
C VAL A 137 -6.27 -42.79 30.03
N GLY A 138 -6.67 -41.65 29.50
CA GLY A 138 -5.81 -40.49 29.39
C GLY A 138 -5.38 -40.04 30.78
N ARG A 139 -4.07 -39.94 31.03
CA ARG A 139 -3.52 -39.50 32.31
C ARG A 139 -3.38 -37.98 32.28
N SER A 140 -3.59 -37.37 33.44
CA SER A 140 -3.21 -35.98 33.67
C SER A 140 -1.69 -35.88 33.78
N VAL A 141 -1.07 -35.03 32.97
CA VAL A 141 0.36 -34.73 33.00
C VAL A 141 0.52 -33.29 33.53
N LYS A 142 1.35 -33.12 34.55
CA LYS A 142 1.66 -31.82 35.14
C LYS A 142 3.16 -31.55 35.11
N GLY A 143 3.54 -30.29 35.16
CA GLY A 143 4.95 -29.94 35.19
C GLY A 143 5.15 -28.44 35.35
N VAL A 144 6.44 -28.08 35.42
CA VAL A 144 6.90 -26.70 35.46
C VAL A 144 7.84 -26.45 34.28
N VAL A 145 7.67 -25.33 33.62
CA VAL A 145 8.54 -24.84 32.56
C VAL A 145 9.38 -23.70 33.12
N VAL A 146 10.70 -23.85 33.07
CA VAL A 146 11.67 -22.86 33.55
C VAL A 146 12.70 -22.54 32.49
N ASP A 147 13.40 -21.44 32.59
CA ASP A 147 14.55 -21.11 31.76
C ASP A 147 15.85 -21.79 32.24
N ASP A 148 16.96 -21.48 31.58
CA ASP A 148 18.30 -21.99 31.94
C ASP A 148 18.83 -21.45 33.28
N LYS A 149 18.26 -20.37 33.80
CA LYS A 149 18.56 -19.78 35.13
C LYS A 149 17.65 -20.33 36.24
N GLY A 150 16.62 -21.09 35.83
CA GLY A 150 15.64 -21.67 36.76
C GLY A 150 14.44 -20.76 37.03
N GLU A 151 14.29 -19.64 36.32
CA GLU A 151 13.14 -18.76 36.43
C GLU A 151 11.93 -19.31 35.68
N PRO A 152 10.68 -19.15 36.19
CA PRO A 152 9.48 -19.69 35.53
C PRO A 152 9.19 -18.99 34.21
N VAL A 153 8.91 -19.77 33.15
CA VAL A 153 8.49 -19.26 31.86
C VAL A 153 6.96 -19.17 31.84
N ILE A 154 6.46 -17.95 32.02
CA ILE A 154 5.02 -17.65 32.09
C ILE A 154 4.40 -17.61 30.68
N GLY A 155 3.26 -18.27 30.48
CA GLY A 155 2.54 -18.24 29.19
C GLY A 155 3.15 -19.14 28.09
N ALA A 156 4.09 -20.03 28.44
CA ALA A 156 4.59 -21.01 27.49
C ALA A 156 3.48 -21.98 27.09
N THR A 157 3.38 -22.27 25.79
CA THR A 157 2.40 -23.19 25.24
C THR A 157 2.93 -24.63 25.35
N VAL A 158 2.14 -25.51 25.97
CA VAL A 158 2.42 -26.95 26.09
C VAL A 158 1.33 -27.70 25.36
N MET A 159 1.68 -28.42 24.29
CA MET A 159 0.73 -29.14 23.42
C MET A 159 1.15 -30.60 23.22
N VAL A 160 0.17 -31.49 23.05
CA VAL A 160 0.42 -32.85 22.57
C VAL A 160 0.68 -32.83 21.07
N LYS A 161 1.83 -33.38 20.65
CA LYS A 161 2.23 -33.42 19.22
C LYS A 161 1.18 -34.12 18.37
N GLY A 162 0.70 -33.40 17.33
CA GLY A 162 -0.30 -33.92 16.41
C GLY A 162 -1.73 -33.86 16.91
N SER A 163 -2.01 -33.14 17.99
CA SER A 163 -3.34 -32.97 18.61
C SER A 163 -3.63 -31.49 18.85
N THR A 164 -4.90 -31.14 19.06
CA THR A 164 -5.33 -29.84 19.52
C THR A 164 -5.36 -29.74 21.08
N ASN A 165 -4.96 -30.81 21.78
CA ASN A 165 -4.91 -30.83 23.24
C ASN A 165 -3.67 -30.07 23.71
N GLY A 166 -3.87 -28.92 24.37
CA GLY A 166 -2.79 -28.04 24.83
C GLY A 166 -3.24 -27.13 25.97
N THR A 167 -2.28 -26.56 26.66
CA THR A 167 -2.47 -25.60 27.75
C THR A 167 -1.33 -24.56 27.72
N ILE A 168 -1.44 -23.53 28.56
CA ILE A 168 -0.38 -22.53 28.77
C ILE A 168 0.09 -22.58 30.23
N THR A 169 1.34 -22.21 30.48
CA THR A 169 1.91 -22.14 31.83
C THR A 169 1.36 -20.95 32.60
N ASP A 170 1.16 -21.13 33.91
CA ASP A 170 0.75 -20.08 34.84
C ASP A 170 1.92 -19.15 35.28
N PHE A 171 1.67 -18.26 36.24
CA PHE A 171 2.67 -17.30 36.77
C PHE A 171 3.89 -17.94 37.42
N ASP A 172 3.78 -19.20 37.89
CA ASP A 172 4.86 -19.98 38.47
C ASP A 172 5.46 -20.97 37.46
N GLY A 173 5.09 -20.86 36.18
CA GLY A 173 5.53 -21.74 35.10
C GLY A 173 4.88 -23.11 35.10
N ASN A 174 3.88 -23.38 35.98
CA ASN A 174 3.23 -24.67 36.05
C ASN A 174 2.21 -24.87 34.91
N PHE A 175 2.06 -26.13 34.49
CA PHE A 175 1.03 -26.54 33.55
C PHE A 175 0.37 -27.87 33.99
N ILE A 176 -0.88 -28.03 33.62
CA ILE A 176 -1.63 -29.30 33.74
C ILE A 176 -2.30 -29.58 32.40
N LEU A 177 -2.04 -30.75 31.87
CA LEU A 177 -2.61 -31.22 30.60
C LEU A 177 -3.30 -32.55 30.84
N ASN A 178 -4.61 -32.60 30.63
CA ASN A 178 -5.43 -33.79 30.83
C ASN A 178 -5.49 -34.63 29.52
N ASP A 179 -5.89 -35.88 29.64
CA ASP A 179 -6.11 -36.79 28.51
C ASP A 179 -4.87 -37.00 27.61
N VAL A 180 -3.69 -37.16 28.23
CA VAL A 180 -2.44 -37.41 27.53
C VAL A 180 -2.17 -38.91 27.46
N SER A 181 -1.95 -39.45 26.25
CA SER A 181 -1.55 -40.85 26.05
C SER A 181 -0.16 -41.10 26.60
N SER A 182 0.08 -42.30 27.18
CA SER A 182 1.38 -42.69 27.72
C SER A 182 2.55 -42.63 26.74
N ASN A 183 2.26 -42.75 25.45
CA ASN A 183 3.28 -42.72 24.36
C ASN A 183 3.28 -41.37 23.62
N ALA A 184 2.59 -40.35 24.14
CA ALA A 184 2.55 -39.04 23.51
C ALA A 184 3.88 -38.27 23.65
N SER A 185 4.10 -37.31 22.78
CA SER A 185 5.17 -36.30 22.94
C SER A 185 4.53 -34.93 23.18
N LEU A 186 5.06 -34.19 24.11
CA LEU A 186 4.71 -32.80 24.37
C LEU A 186 5.60 -31.89 23.56
N ILE A 187 5.04 -30.89 22.93
CA ILE A 187 5.74 -29.78 22.32
C ILE A 187 5.57 -28.57 23.24
N VAL A 188 6.68 -28.01 23.71
CA VAL A 188 6.70 -26.80 24.54
C VAL A 188 7.36 -25.69 23.74
N SER A 189 6.63 -24.59 23.58
CA SER A 189 7.09 -23.44 22.80
C SER A 189 6.76 -22.12 23.53
N TYR A 190 7.69 -21.18 23.44
CA TYR A 190 7.51 -19.80 23.91
C TYR A 190 8.34 -18.85 23.06
N VAL A 191 7.87 -17.61 22.94
CA VAL A 191 8.59 -16.59 22.14
C VAL A 191 9.96 -16.30 22.77
N GLY A 192 11.02 -16.41 21.95
CA GLY A 192 12.40 -16.21 22.42
C GLY A 192 13.09 -17.47 22.95
N TYR A 193 12.44 -18.64 22.92
CA TYR A 193 13.00 -19.90 23.38
C TYR A 193 12.97 -20.97 22.28
N VAL A 194 13.94 -21.88 22.34
CA VAL A 194 13.99 -23.05 21.46
C VAL A 194 12.81 -23.98 21.78
N THR A 195 12.02 -24.36 20.77
CA THR A 195 10.92 -25.29 20.94
C THR A 195 11.45 -26.67 21.33
N GLU A 196 11.02 -27.18 22.48
CA GLU A 196 11.41 -28.48 23.02
C GLU A 196 10.31 -29.53 22.75
N THR A 197 10.75 -30.75 22.40
CA THR A 197 9.84 -31.90 22.22
C THR A 197 10.22 -32.99 23.22
N ILE A 198 9.29 -33.34 24.12
CA ILE A 198 9.53 -34.25 25.24
C ILE A 198 8.57 -35.42 25.15
N SER A 199 9.10 -36.64 25.18
CA SER A 199 8.29 -37.85 25.20
C SER A 199 7.75 -38.11 26.61
N VAL A 200 6.47 -38.39 26.72
CA VAL A 200 5.76 -38.63 28.00
C VAL A 200 6.22 -39.94 28.65
N ASN A 201 6.38 -41.01 27.87
CA ASN A 201 6.88 -42.30 28.31
C ASN A 201 6.31 -42.77 29.66
N GLY A 202 5.00 -42.56 29.86
CA GLY A 202 4.30 -42.93 31.09
C GLY A 202 4.55 -42.10 32.33
N LYS A 203 5.37 -41.02 32.26
CA LYS A 203 5.61 -40.10 33.37
C LYS A 203 4.43 -39.11 33.49
N SER A 204 4.10 -38.73 34.73
CA SER A 204 3.00 -37.79 35.01
C SER A 204 3.49 -36.41 35.49
N SER A 205 4.80 -36.24 35.72
CA SER A 205 5.36 -34.97 36.17
C SER A 205 6.64 -34.64 35.41
N PHE A 206 6.78 -33.37 34.98
CA PHE A 206 7.89 -32.88 34.16
C PHE A 206 8.47 -31.60 34.74
N LYS A 207 9.79 -31.46 34.75
CA LYS A 207 10.48 -30.18 34.83
C LYS A 207 11.13 -29.95 33.46
N ILE A 208 10.68 -28.94 32.77
CA ILE A 208 11.09 -28.62 31.41
C ILE A 208 11.96 -27.36 31.47
N VAL A 209 13.19 -27.47 30.99
CA VAL A 209 14.10 -26.33 30.93
C VAL A 209 14.16 -25.89 29.45
N MET A 210 13.65 -24.69 29.19
CA MET A 210 13.73 -24.07 27.87
C MET A 210 15.03 -23.27 27.78
N LYS A 211 15.70 -23.39 26.65
CA LYS A 211 16.90 -22.62 26.36
C LYS A 211 16.51 -21.41 25.52
N GLU A 212 17.06 -20.25 25.86
CA GLU A 212 16.88 -19.06 25.04
C GLU A 212 17.34 -19.35 23.61
N ASP A 213 16.49 -19.02 22.62
CA ASP A 213 16.86 -19.15 21.20
C ASP A 213 17.73 -17.96 20.82
N ALA A 214 19.02 -18.10 21.05
CA ALA A 214 20.04 -17.10 20.70
C ALA A 214 20.05 -16.76 19.19
N LYS A 215 19.37 -17.53 18.34
CA LYS A 215 19.23 -17.25 16.90
C LYS A 215 18.10 -16.25 16.60
N THR A 216 17.16 -16.05 17.51
CA THR A 216 15.96 -15.26 17.24
C THR A 216 16.12 -13.78 17.57
N LEU A 217 17.19 -13.34 18.23
CA LEU A 217 17.36 -11.97 18.73
C LEU A 217 18.60 -11.22 18.24
N GLU A 218 19.28 -11.69 17.21
CA GLU A 218 20.28 -10.86 16.55
C GLU A 218 19.60 -9.92 15.54
N GLU A 219 19.02 -8.81 16.04
CA GLU A 219 18.62 -7.72 15.18
C GLU A 219 19.82 -7.28 14.33
N VAL A 220 19.67 -7.40 13.03
CA VAL A 220 20.65 -6.93 12.05
C VAL A 220 20.15 -5.67 11.37
N VAL A 221 21.05 -4.71 11.21
CA VAL A 221 20.78 -3.46 10.51
C VAL A 221 21.59 -3.46 9.21
N VAL A 222 20.96 -3.09 8.12
CA VAL A 222 21.67 -2.91 6.84
C VAL A 222 22.32 -1.53 6.84
N ILE A 223 23.64 -1.49 6.80
CA ILE A 223 24.42 -0.25 6.74
C ILE A 223 25.32 -0.28 5.52
N GLY A 224 25.09 0.67 4.65
CA GLY A 224 25.79 0.72 3.39
C GLY A 224 25.57 -0.56 2.60
N TYR A 225 26.64 -1.17 2.16
CA TYR A 225 26.63 -2.37 1.32
C TYR A 225 26.84 -3.65 2.15
N GLY A 226 26.48 -3.65 3.43
CA GLY A 226 26.64 -4.81 4.33
C GLY A 226 25.61 -4.85 5.44
N VAL A 227 25.56 -6.01 6.09
CA VAL A 227 24.69 -6.27 7.24
C VAL A 227 25.56 -6.32 8.48
N VAL A 228 25.18 -5.56 9.52
CA VAL A 228 25.87 -5.51 10.81
C VAL A 228 24.88 -5.86 11.91
N LYS A 229 25.31 -6.59 12.94
CA LYS A 229 24.46 -6.84 14.11
C LYS A 229 24.18 -5.51 14.82
N LYS A 230 22.96 -5.28 15.24
CA LYS A 230 22.57 -4.02 15.91
C LYS A 230 23.43 -3.74 17.16
N ARG A 231 23.80 -4.78 17.89
CA ARG A 231 24.68 -4.67 19.07
C ARG A 231 26.10 -4.16 18.74
N ASP A 232 26.56 -4.40 17.50
CA ASP A 232 27.90 -4.03 17.04
C ASP A 232 27.92 -2.62 16.41
N LEU A 233 26.76 -1.95 16.40
CA LEU A 233 26.61 -0.59 15.90
C LEU A 233 27.08 0.44 16.93
N THR A 234 28.08 1.22 16.56
CA THR A 234 28.59 2.33 17.38
C THR A 234 27.79 3.63 17.21
N GLY A 235 26.97 3.72 16.17
CA GLY A 235 26.18 4.90 15.82
C GLY A 235 24.70 4.77 16.16
N SER A 236 24.00 5.91 16.29
CA SER A 236 22.56 5.95 16.55
C SER A 236 21.76 5.58 15.30
N SER A 237 21.06 4.48 15.35
CA SER A 237 20.07 4.07 14.37
C SER A 237 18.74 3.76 15.03
N VAL A 238 17.66 3.93 14.30
CA VAL A 238 16.32 3.48 14.70
C VAL A 238 15.83 2.51 13.66
N SER A 239 15.42 1.32 14.09
CA SER A 239 14.82 0.30 13.25
C SER A 239 13.34 0.18 13.59
N VAL A 240 12.48 0.22 12.58
CA VAL A 240 11.02 0.02 12.72
C VAL A 240 10.63 -1.16 11.85
N THR A 241 9.92 -2.11 12.42
CA THR A 241 9.51 -3.32 11.67
C THR A 241 8.30 -3.05 10.78
N GLY A 242 8.16 -3.82 9.70
CA GLY A 242 6.98 -3.74 8.84
C GLY A 242 5.68 -4.11 9.57
N ALA A 243 5.75 -4.92 10.62
CA ALA A 243 4.60 -5.24 11.47
C ALA A 243 4.11 -3.99 12.22
N ASP A 244 5.02 -3.25 12.89
CA ASP A 244 4.70 -2.02 13.59
C ASP A 244 4.12 -0.94 12.66
N LEU A 245 4.60 -0.89 11.40
CA LEU A 245 4.09 0.05 10.40
C LEU A 245 2.68 -0.32 9.93
N ALA A 246 2.39 -1.62 9.79
CA ALA A 246 1.10 -2.12 9.30
C ALA A 246 -0.04 -1.98 10.33
N GLU A 247 0.26 -1.72 11.61
CA GLU A 247 -0.77 -1.44 12.63
C GLU A 247 -1.56 -0.15 12.37
N VAL A 248 -0.97 0.78 11.62
CA VAL A 248 -1.60 2.08 11.33
C VAL A 248 -2.11 2.07 9.88
N PRO A 249 -3.41 2.23 9.65
CA PRO A 249 -4.00 2.26 8.31
C PRO A 249 -3.68 3.60 7.63
N VAL A 250 -2.53 3.67 6.97
CA VAL A 250 -2.06 4.87 6.26
C VAL A 250 -1.79 4.56 4.79
N THR A 251 -1.88 5.59 3.97
CA THR A 251 -1.69 5.49 2.52
C THR A 251 -0.22 5.51 2.09
N ASN A 252 0.67 6.00 2.98
CA ASN A 252 2.08 6.19 2.71
C ASN A 252 2.92 5.62 3.85
N ALA A 253 3.93 4.81 3.52
CA ALA A 253 4.84 4.24 4.51
C ALA A 253 5.60 5.29 5.35
N ALA A 254 5.80 6.51 4.81
CA ALA A 254 6.38 7.60 5.57
C ALA A 254 5.46 8.08 6.71
N GLN A 255 4.14 8.12 6.49
CA GLN A 255 3.18 8.47 7.54
C GLN A 255 3.18 7.45 8.66
N ALA A 256 3.32 6.15 8.34
CA ALA A 256 3.39 5.08 9.34
C ALA A 256 4.59 5.21 10.30
N LEU A 257 5.66 5.90 9.87
CA LEU A 257 6.85 6.16 10.69
C LEU A 257 6.65 7.33 11.68
N ALA A 258 5.60 8.15 11.53
CA ALA A 258 5.38 9.32 12.38
C ALA A 258 5.27 8.90 13.86
N GLY A 259 6.06 9.53 14.73
CA GLY A 259 6.11 9.22 16.15
C GLY A 259 6.88 7.94 16.54
N LYS A 260 7.29 7.09 15.55
CA LYS A 260 7.98 5.82 15.82
C LYS A 260 9.51 5.93 15.82
N ALA A 261 10.06 7.05 15.35
CA ALA A 261 11.51 7.24 15.24
C ALA A 261 11.96 8.54 15.93
N ALA A 262 12.65 8.44 17.05
CA ALA A 262 13.18 9.61 17.76
C ALA A 262 14.15 10.42 16.89
N GLY A 263 14.02 11.76 16.87
CA GLY A 263 14.85 12.66 16.06
C GLY A 263 14.53 12.64 14.55
N VAL A 264 13.37 12.10 14.19
CA VAL A 264 12.83 12.15 12.82
C VAL A 264 11.54 12.93 12.83
N ASN A 265 11.51 14.03 12.08
CA ASN A 265 10.32 14.83 11.90
C ASN A 265 9.64 14.44 10.59
N ILE A 266 8.36 14.13 10.67
CA ILE A 266 7.55 13.66 9.54
C ILE A 266 6.33 14.55 9.45
N VAL A 267 6.26 15.30 8.36
CA VAL A 267 5.20 16.30 8.14
C VAL A 267 4.52 16.03 6.81
N SER A 268 3.21 15.83 6.85
CA SER A 268 2.38 15.88 5.66
C SER A 268 2.18 17.33 5.24
N GLN A 269 2.39 17.65 3.98
CA GLN A 269 2.27 19.03 3.48
C GLN A 269 0.83 19.56 3.60
N ASN A 270 -0.13 18.67 3.40
CA ASN A 270 -1.55 18.95 3.54
C ASN A 270 -2.32 17.65 3.81
N GLY A 271 -3.65 17.76 3.97
CA GLY A 271 -4.54 16.59 4.16
C GLY A 271 -5.08 15.97 2.87
N ALA A 272 -4.62 16.38 1.69
CA ALA A 272 -5.14 15.87 0.43
C ALA A 272 -4.79 14.38 0.23
N PRO A 273 -5.65 13.60 -0.44
CA PRO A 273 -5.35 12.24 -0.82
C PRO A 273 -4.01 12.10 -1.55
N GLY A 274 -3.16 11.16 -1.10
CA GLY A 274 -1.83 10.97 -1.68
C GLY A 274 -0.85 12.13 -1.48
N ALA A 275 -1.09 13.01 -0.49
CA ALA A 275 -0.22 14.13 -0.17
C ALA A 275 1.23 13.73 0.05
N GLU A 276 2.13 14.61 -0.32
CA GLU A 276 3.56 14.42 -0.09
C GLU A 276 3.89 14.51 1.39
N VAL A 277 4.78 13.62 1.83
CA VAL A 277 5.25 13.56 3.20
C VAL A 277 6.73 13.88 3.23
N ASN A 278 7.09 14.92 3.95
CA ASN A 278 8.46 15.32 4.14
C ASN A 278 9.05 14.61 5.37
N ILE A 279 10.19 13.98 5.19
CA ILE A 279 10.98 13.39 6.27
C ILE A 279 12.22 14.24 6.47
N THR A 280 12.47 14.67 7.70
CA THR A 280 13.69 15.39 8.08
C THR A 280 14.32 14.67 9.27
N VAL A 281 15.62 14.38 9.17
CA VAL A 281 16.38 13.69 10.23
C VAL A 281 17.26 14.71 10.95
N ARG A 282 17.08 14.85 12.28
CA ARG A 282 17.86 15.76 13.16
C ARG A 282 17.84 17.25 12.73
N GLY A 283 16.78 17.66 12.01
CA GLY A 283 16.65 19.02 11.50
C GLY A 283 17.31 19.23 10.14
N GLY A 284 17.21 20.43 9.60
CA GLY A 284 17.78 20.79 8.29
C GLY A 284 19.28 21.09 8.39
N THR A 285 20.06 20.58 7.48
CA THR A 285 21.51 20.86 7.38
C THR A 285 21.82 22.02 6.43
N SER A 286 20.82 22.48 5.66
CA SER A 286 20.98 23.56 4.67
C SER A 286 19.81 24.54 4.74
N ILE A 287 20.12 25.82 4.54
CA ILE A 287 19.11 26.90 4.44
C ILE A 287 18.59 27.01 3.01
N THR A 288 19.42 26.67 2.02
CA THR A 288 19.13 26.90 0.59
C THR A 288 18.94 25.63 -0.23
N GLN A 289 19.39 24.47 0.30
CA GLN A 289 19.35 23.19 -0.39
C GLN A 289 18.36 22.21 0.28
N SER A 290 18.06 21.13 -0.40
CA SER A 290 17.17 20.09 0.12
C SER A 290 17.70 19.51 1.44
N THR A 291 16.82 19.35 2.42
CA THR A 291 17.06 18.69 3.71
C THR A 291 16.55 17.25 3.75
N THR A 292 16.14 16.73 2.60
CA THR A 292 15.60 15.38 2.46
C THR A 292 16.70 14.33 2.66
N PRO A 293 16.47 13.27 3.46
CA PRO A 293 17.43 12.17 3.61
C PRO A 293 17.56 11.37 2.31
N ILE A 294 18.66 10.63 2.16
CA ILE A 294 18.78 9.64 1.09
C ILE A 294 17.87 8.44 1.40
N TYR A 295 17.17 7.97 0.40
CA TYR A 295 16.40 6.73 0.48
C TYR A 295 17.16 5.59 -0.20
N ILE A 296 17.38 4.52 0.55
CA ILE A 296 17.97 3.27 0.05
C ILE A 296 16.92 2.16 0.12
N ILE A 297 16.67 1.48 -0.97
CA ILE A 297 15.68 0.41 -1.06
C ILE A 297 16.38 -0.87 -1.51
N ASP A 298 16.43 -1.87 -0.63
CA ASP A 298 17.15 -3.14 -0.86
C ASP A 298 18.60 -2.92 -1.36
N GLY A 299 19.28 -1.89 -0.84
CA GLY A 299 20.67 -1.57 -1.16
C GLY A 299 20.89 -0.59 -2.31
N PHE A 300 19.84 -0.07 -2.96
CA PHE A 300 19.92 0.85 -4.07
C PHE A 300 19.28 2.20 -3.76
N GLN A 301 19.87 3.28 -4.24
CA GLN A 301 19.29 4.62 -4.07
C GLN A 301 17.98 4.75 -4.85
N SER A 302 17.00 5.39 -4.22
CA SER A 302 15.68 5.67 -4.80
C SER A 302 15.40 7.16 -4.74
N GLU A 303 15.07 7.75 -5.89
CA GLU A 303 14.63 9.14 -6.00
C GLU A 303 13.16 9.33 -5.59
N ASP A 304 12.38 8.24 -5.60
CA ASP A 304 10.95 8.27 -5.29
C ASP A 304 10.63 8.15 -3.80
N GLY A 305 11.65 7.94 -2.97
CA GLY A 305 11.50 7.80 -1.53
C GLY A 305 10.61 6.61 -1.13
N LEU A 306 9.70 6.85 -0.18
CA LEU A 306 8.79 5.82 0.34
C LEU A 306 7.38 5.86 -0.29
N LYS A 307 7.10 6.79 -1.21
CA LYS A 307 5.75 7.06 -1.74
C LYS A 307 5.07 5.87 -2.41
N ASN A 308 5.85 5.08 -3.13
CA ASN A 308 5.32 4.08 -4.06
C ASN A 308 5.34 2.66 -3.49
N ILE A 309 5.47 2.53 -2.18
CA ILE A 309 5.66 1.25 -1.50
C ILE A 309 4.56 1.03 -0.49
N ASP A 310 3.99 -0.16 -0.56
CA ASP A 310 3.01 -0.60 0.43
C ASP A 310 3.68 -1.00 1.74
N VAL A 311 3.08 -0.64 2.88
CA VAL A 311 3.60 -0.99 4.22
C VAL A 311 3.68 -2.50 4.42
N ASN A 312 2.78 -3.25 3.80
CA ASN A 312 2.75 -4.72 3.88
C ASN A 312 3.93 -5.39 3.17
N ASP A 313 4.59 -4.71 2.23
CA ASP A 313 5.79 -5.20 1.53
C ASP A 313 7.09 -4.88 2.27
N ILE A 314 7.02 -4.10 3.34
CA ILE A 314 8.18 -3.70 4.14
C ILE A 314 8.52 -4.78 5.16
N LYS A 315 9.79 -5.12 5.29
CA LYS A 315 10.35 -5.93 6.37
C LYS A 315 10.81 -5.04 7.51
N THR A 316 11.70 -4.06 7.22
CA THR A 316 12.22 -3.08 8.17
C THR A 316 12.46 -1.75 7.47
N ILE A 317 12.39 -0.66 8.25
CA ILE A 317 12.95 0.64 7.89
C ILE A 317 13.98 1.01 8.95
N ASP A 318 15.23 1.19 8.52
CA ASP A 318 16.34 1.58 9.36
C ASP A 318 16.72 3.02 9.06
N ILE A 319 16.69 3.89 10.06
CA ILE A 319 17.03 5.30 9.90
C ILE A 319 18.39 5.53 10.52
N LEU A 320 19.38 5.82 9.66
CA LEU A 320 20.75 6.11 10.04
C LEU A 320 20.90 7.61 10.25
N LYS A 321 21.27 8.01 11.47
CA LYS A 321 21.26 9.43 11.87
C LYS A 321 22.66 9.99 12.09
N ASP A 322 23.61 9.14 12.46
CA ASP A 322 24.97 9.56 12.81
C ASP A 322 25.94 9.47 11.65
N ALA A 323 26.93 10.36 11.63
CA ALA A 323 27.97 10.39 10.62
C ALA A 323 28.72 9.06 10.48
N SER A 324 28.95 8.32 11.58
CA SER A 324 29.60 7.00 11.55
C SER A 324 28.80 5.95 10.76
N THR A 325 27.47 6.02 10.79
CA THR A 325 26.61 5.10 10.02
C THR A 325 26.32 5.57 8.60
N THR A 326 26.40 6.89 8.34
CA THR A 326 26.10 7.48 7.05
C THR A 326 27.33 7.78 6.21
N ALA A 327 28.56 7.71 6.78
CA ALA A 327 29.82 8.07 6.13
C ALA A 327 30.06 7.35 4.77
N ILE A 328 29.62 6.09 4.67
CA ILE A 328 29.76 5.29 3.45
C ILE A 328 28.97 5.87 2.25
N TYR A 329 27.97 6.73 2.51
CA TYR A 329 27.20 7.44 1.49
C TYR A 329 27.78 8.82 1.18
N GLY A 330 28.92 9.19 1.82
CA GLY A 330 29.60 10.46 1.63
C GLY A 330 28.76 11.67 2.05
N ALA A 331 29.02 12.82 1.44
CA ALA A 331 28.32 14.08 1.74
C ALA A 331 26.80 14.00 1.56
N ARG A 332 26.30 13.14 0.69
CA ARG A 332 24.86 12.93 0.49
C ARG A 332 24.18 12.38 1.74
N GLY A 333 24.91 11.62 2.59
CA GLY A 333 24.40 11.09 3.86
C GLY A 333 24.26 12.11 4.98
N SER A 334 24.64 13.39 4.78
CA SER A 334 24.59 14.44 5.81
C SER A 334 23.17 14.69 6.36
N ASN A 335 22.15 14.57 5.52
CA ASN A 335 20.75 14.71 5.91
C ASN A 335 20.15 13.42 6.52
N GLY A 336 20.99 12.40 6.80
CA GLY A 336 20.57 11.07 7.21
C GLY A 336 20.24 10.14 6.05
N VAL A 337 20.05 8.88 6.38
CA VAL A 337 19.72 7.82 5.41
C VAL A 337 18.51 7.04 5.91
N VAL A 338 17.50 6.90 5.08
CA VAL A 338 16.34 6.04 5.31
C VAL A 338 16.53 4.78 4.47
N ASN A 339 16.96 3.71 5.13
CA ASN A 339 17.21 2.43 4.50
C ASN A 339 16.01 1.51 4.70
N LYS A 340 15.42 1.02 3.62
CA LYS A 340 14.27 0.13 3.64
C LYS A 340 14.62 -1.22 3.07
N THR A 341 14.33 -2.25 3.85
CA THR A 341 14.39 -3.65 3.43
C THR A 341 12.99 -4.17 3.15
N THR A 342 12.79 -4.80 2.01
CA THR A 342 11.51 -5.38 1.63
C THR A 342 11.42 -6.87 2.03
N LYS A 343 10.18 -7.36 2.23
CA LYS A 343 9.91 -8.78 2.48
C LYS A 343 10.43 -9.64 1.33
N SER A 344 10.87 -10.85 1.66
CA SER A 344 11.33 -11.88 0.72
C SER A 344 10.42 -13.10 0.80
N GLY A 345 10.51 -13.98 -0.19
CA GLY A 345 9.87 -15.29 -0.16
C GLY A 345 10.40 -16.15 0.99
N SER A 346 9.62 -17.12 1.41
CA SER A 346 9.97 -18.12 2.42
C SER A 346 10.17 -19.50 1.78
N SER A 347 11.03 -20.31 2.39
CA SER A 347 11.14 -21.73 2.04
C SER A 347 9.97 -22.53 2.65
N GLY A 348 9.57 -23.62 1.99
CA GLY A 348 8.53 -24.52 2.47
C GLY A 348 7.21 -24.41 1.69
N LYS A 349 6.08 -24.56 2.40
CA LYS A 349 4.75 -24.52 1.76
C LYS A 349 4.45 -23.15 1.19
N THR A 350 3.82 -23.14 0.03
CA THR A 350 3.28 -21.91 -0.57
C THR A 350 2.27 -21.28 0.37
N THR A 351 2.46 -20.00 0.69
CA THR A 351 1.56 -19.19 1.52
C THR A 351 0.97 -18.06 0.70
N VAL A 352 -0.33 -17.87 0.86
CA VAL A 352 -1.06 -16.73 0.30
C VAL A 352 -1.53 -15.88 1.47
N ASN A 353 -1.13 -14.60 1.48
CA ASN A 353 -1.57 -13.66 2.51
C ASN A 353 -2.39 -12.56 1.84
N TYR A 354 -3.50 -12.24 2.47
CA TYR A 354 -4.32 -11.10 2.12
C TYR A 354 -4.44 -10.17 3.32
N ASN A 355 -4.13 -8.88 3.11
CA ASN A 355 -4.36 -7.81 4.07
C ASN A 355 -5.20 -6.73 3.40
N GLY A 356 -6.25 -6.30 4.07
CA GLY A 356 -7.10 -5.24 3.53
C GLY A 356 -7.75 -4.45 4.65
N TYR A 357 -8.04 -3.19 4.37
CA TYR A 357 -8.84 -2.34 5.23
C TYR A 357 -9.73 -1.41 4.41
N VAL A 358 -10.78 -0.95 5.05
CA VAL A 358 -11.70 0.07 4.57
C VAL A 358 -11.82 1.11 5.67
N SER A 359 -11.69 2.39 5.34
CA SER A 359 -11.96 3.50 6.25
C SER A 359 -12.87 4.54 5.60
N VAL A 360 -13.60 5.23 6.44
CA VAL A 360 -14.45 6.36 6.05
C VAL A 360 -13.90 7.60 6.74
N ASP A 361 -13.56 8.59 5.93
CA ASP A 361 -12.97 9.83 6.39
C ASP A 361 -14.00 10.97 6.29
N TRP A 362 -14.03 11.85 7.27
CA TRP A 362 -14.89 13.05 7.28
C TRP A 362 -14.18 14.20 7.99
N LEU A 363 -14.70 15.42 7.81
CA LEU A 363 -14.16 16.58 8.50
C LEU A 363 -14.42 16.45 10.02
N GLY A 364 -13.36 16.41 10.82
CA GLY A 364 -13.45 16.22 12.26
C GLY A 364 -14.04 17.42 13.01
N LYS A 365 -13.72 18.65 12.58
CA LYS A 365 -14.22 19.89 13.16
C LYS A 365 -14.29 20.98 12.09
N LYS A 366 -15.41 21.71 12.08
CA LYS A 366 -15.57 22.95 11.34
C LYS A 366 -15.00 24.11 12.15
N LEU A 367 -14.62 25.18 11.47
CA LEU A 367 -14.31 26.47 12.10
C LEU A 367 -15.61 27.11 12.56
N ASP A 368 -15.58 27.68 13.76
CA ASP A 368 -16.69 28.48 14.26
C ASP A 368 -16.68 29.83 13.53
N LEU A 369 -17.69 30.07 12.69
CA LEU A 369 -17.87 31.29 11.93
C LEU A 369 -19.06 32.08 12.52
N LEU A 370 -19.19 33.31 12.09
CA LEU A 370 -20.37 34.12 12.39
C LEU A 370 -21.61 33.43 11.81
N ASN A 371 -22.73 33.46 12.52
CA ASN A 371 -24.00 33.09 11.93
C ASN A 371 -24.53 34.24 11.08
N LEU A 372 -25.57 33.99 10.30
CA LEU A 372 -26.13 34.98 9.34
C LEU A 372 -26.45 36.33 9.97
N GLU A 373 -27.10 36.37 11.14
CA GLU A 373 -27.40 37.55 11.86
C GLU A 373 -26.13 38.31 12.32
N GLN A 374 -25.19 37.58 12.92
CA GLN A 374 -23.89 38.12 13.33
C GLN A 374 -23.09 38.65 12.14
N TYR A 375 -23.14 37.94 11.00
CA TYR A 375 -22.48 38.39 9.78
C TYR A 375 -23.08 39.69 9.25
N ALA A 376 -24.41 39.79 9.19
CA ALA A 376 -25.09 41.03 8.76
C ALA A 376 -24.78 42.20 9.70
N LYS A 377 -24.76 41.97 11.03
CA LYS A 377 -24.36 42.97 12.03
C LYS A 377 -22.91 43.41 11.89
N TYR A 378 -21.99 42.46 11.67
CA TYR A 378 -20.58 42.73 11.42
C TYR A 378 -20.39 43.60 10.16
N GLN A 379 -21.08 43.25 9.07
CA GLN A 379 -21.04 44.05 7.83
C GLN A 379 -21.59 45.46 8.04
N TYR A 380 -22.66 45.60 8.81
CA TYR A 380 -23.22 46.92 9.16
C TYR A 380 -22.18 47.79 9.90
N GLU A 381 -21.55 47.25 10.93
CA GLU A 381 -20.52 47.98 11.69
C GLU A 381 -19.31 48.30 10.82
N TRP A 382 -18.85 47.35 10.01
CA TRP A 382 -17.71 47.52 9.11
C TRP A 382 -17.94 48.69 8.14
N TRP A 383 -19.07 48.69 7.44
CA TRP A 383 -19.37 49.71 6.45
C TRP A 383 -19.71 51.07 7.09
N THR A 384 -20.26 51.09 8.30
CA THR A 384 -20.44 52.32 9.09
C THR A 384 -19.08 52.95 9.41
N LEU A 385 -18.11 52.15 9.89
CA LEU A 385 -16.77 52.61 10.19
C LEU A 385 -15.98 53.05 8.96
N ALA A 386 -16.21 52.41 7.84
CA ALA A 386 -15.63 52.78 6.56
C ALA A 386 -16.24 54.05 5.94
N GLY A 387 -17.40 54.47 6.39
CA GLY A 387 -18.15 55.60 5.80
C GLY A 387 -18.79 55.25 4.44
N GLU A 388 -18.99 53.94 4.18
CA GLU A 388 -19.48 53.46 2.89
C GLU A 388 -20.75 52.61 3.06
N MET A 389 -21.75 53.16 3.75
CA MET A 389 -23.03 52.46 4.03
C MET A 389 -23.85 52.12 2.77
N ASN A 390 -23.58 52.78 1.66
CA ASN A 390 -24.12 52.42 0.35
C ASN A 390 -23.78 50.99 -0.04
N GLN A 391 -22.61 50.48 0.35
CA GLN A 391 -22.21 49.09 0.09
C GLN A 391 -23.05 48.12 0.94
N TYR A 392 -23.28 48.45 2.19
CA TYR A 392 -24.17 47.67 3.05
C TYR A 392 -25.60 47.64 2.51
N ALA A 393 -26.16 48.83 2.22
CA ALA A 393 -27.52 48.96 1.70
C ALA A 393 -27.73 48.18 0.41
N ARG A 394 -26.75 48.15 -0.47
CA ARG A 394 -26.79 47.39 -1.71
C ARG A 394 -26.96 45.85 -1.48
N MET A 395 -26.37 45.34 -0.44
CA MET A 395 -26.41 43.87 -0.16
C MET A 395 -27.55 43.53 0.82
N PHE A 396 -27.71 44.27 1.87
CA PHE A 396 -28.61 43.96 2.97
C PHE A 396 -29.90 44.77 3.00
N GLY A 397 -30.05 45.72 2.11
CA GLY A 397 -31.21 46.62 2.06
C GLY A 397 -31.10 47.80 2.98
N GLY A 398 -32.10 48.68 2.92
CA GLY A 398 -32.18 49.96 3.61
C GLY A 398 -32.01 51.14 2.65
N ASP A 399 -32.59 52.25 3.00
CA ASP A 399 -32.53 53.47 2.19
C ASP A 399 -31.25 54.25 2.51
N TYR A 400 -30.51 54.56 1.49
CA TYR A 400 -29.35 55.44 1.56
C TYR A 400 -29.76 56.81 1.00
N THR A 401 -29.71 57.84 1.83
CA THR A 401 -30.08 59.19 1.41
C THR A 401 -28.93 59.90 0.70
N ASP A 402 -29.24 60.86 -0.19
CA ASP A 402 -28.24 61.66 -0.91
C ASP A 402 -27.28 62.40 0.03
N ASP A 403 -27.70 62.67 1.29
CA ASP A 403 -26.87 63.27 2.32
C ASP A 403 -25.94 62.29 3.04
N GLY A 404 -25.88 61.04 2.62
CA GLY A 404 -24.97 60.00 3.17
C GLY A 404 -25.48 59.30 4.44
N PHE A 405 -26.77 59.45 4.76
CA PHE A 405 -27.35 58.74 5.90
C PHE A 405 -28.05 57.48 5.51
N TYR A 406 -27.72 56.42 6.24
CA TYR A 406 -28.39 55.12 6.13
C TYR A 406 -29.59 55.09 7.07
N THR A 407 -30.76 54.75 6.55
CA THR A 407 -32.03 54.78 7.32
C THR A 407 -32.44 53.39 7.84
N GLY A 408 -31.71 52.33 7.52
CA GLY A 408 -31.95 50.98 8.05
C GLY A 408 -31.53 50.88 9.52
N ALA A 409 -32.44 50.39 10.36
CA ALA A 409 -32.17 50.24 11.79
C ALA A 409 -31.46 48.90 12.09
N TRP A 410 -30.67 48.86 13.17
CA TRP A 410 -30.09 47.65 13.71
C TRP A 410 -31.14 46.56 13.99
N SER A 411 -32.34 46.96 14.46
CA SER A 411 -33.51 46.11 14.68
C SER A 411 -33.98 45.39 13.42
N ASP A 412 -33.79 46.02 12.24
CA ASP A 412 -34.23 45.44 10.97
C ASP A 412 -33.38 44.24 10.58
N ILE A 413 -32.11 44.21 11.02
CA ILE A 413 -31.19 43.06 10.85
C ILE A 413 -31.71 41.88 11.64
N GLU A 414 -32.11 42.12 12.91
CA GLU A 414 -32.70 41.04 13.75
C GLU A 414 -34.02 40.53 13.20
N GLN A 415 -34.85 41.41 12.70
CA GLN A 415 -36.14 41.04 12.09
C GLN A 415 -35.95 40.27 10.78
N THR A 416 -34.97 40.64 9.97
CA THR A 416 -34.76 40.04 8.65
C THR A 416 -33.93 38.75 8.72
N TYR A 417 -32.89 38.70 9.55
CA TYR A 417 -31.87 37.64 9.57
C TYR A 417 -31.86 36.82 10.86
N GLY A 418 -32.54 37.29 11.92
CA GLY A 418 -32.61 36.61 13.22
C GLY A 418 -33.26 35.25 13.10
N GLY A 419 -32.60 34.23 13.65
CA GLY A 419 -33.06 32.83 13.62
C GLY A 419 -33.02 32.14 12.27
N ARG A 420 -32.57 32.80 11.21
CA ARG A 420 -32.36 32.17 9.89
C ARG A 420 -30.99 31.48 9.85
N SER A 421 -30.91 30.35 9.19
CA SER A 421 -29.64 29.70 8.87
C SER A 421 -29.11 30.23 7.53
N GLY A 422 -27.86 30.64 7.53
CA GLY A 422 -27.13 30.98 6.31
C GLY A 422 -26.61 29.74 5.57
N ILE A 423 -25.92 29.98 4.45
CA ILE A 423 -25.26 28.97 3.67
C ILE A 423 -24.00 28.53 4.42
N ASP A 424 -23.97 27.26 4.89
CA ASP A 424 -22.76 26.67 5.46
C ASP A 424 -21.83 26.20 4.33
N TRP A 425 -20.93 27.09 3.90
CA TRP A 425 -19.97 26.82 2.84
C TRP A 425 -18.96 25.71 3.24
N GLN A 426 -18.62 25.57 4.53
CA GLN A 426 -17.78 24.52 4.99
C GLN A 426 -18.46 23.16 4.80
N ASP A 427 -19.76 23.07 5.10
CA ASP A 427 -20.54 21.86 4.88
C ASP A 427 -20.67 21.51 3.39
N LYS A 428 -20.92 22.52 2.56
CA LYS A 428 -21.05 22.34 1.10
C LYS A 428 -19.78 21.78 0.47
N ILE A 429 -18.61 22.12 1.00
CA ILE A 429 -17.30 21.72 0.43
C ILE A 429 -16.74 20.49 1.13
N PHE A 430 -16.82 20.45 2.45
CA PHE A 430 -16.16 19.43 3.29
C PHE A 430 -17.14 18.53 4.06
N GLY A 431 -18.46 18.75 3.96
CA GLY A 431 -19.48 18.00 4.70
C GLY A 431 -19.71 16.59 4.21
N GLY A 432 -19.05 16.18 3.13
CA GLY A 432 -19.09 14.82 2.61
C GLY A 432 -18.26 13.84 3.43
N SER A 433 -18.46 12.55 3.15
CA SER A 433 -17.58 11.47 3.60
C SER A 433 -16.81 10.90 2.42
N ALA A 434 -15.60 10.43 2.68
CA ALA A 434 -14.71 9.84 1.69
C ALA A 434 -14.36 8.41 2.05
N LEU A 435 -14.30 7.53 1.07
CA LEU A 435 -13.96 6.12 1.25
C LEU A 435 -12.48 5.91 0.93
N THR A 436 -11.78 5.23 1.85
CA THR A 436 -10.43 4.72 1.60
C THR A 436 -10.45 3.19 1.66
N GLN A 437 -9.85 2.55 0.67
CA GLN A 437 -9.74 1.10 0.58
C GLN A 437 -8.30 0.71 0.25
N SER A 438 -7.80 -0.30 0.91
CA SER A 438 -6.50 -0.91 0.60
C SER A 438 -6.61 -2.42 0.58
N HIS A 439 -6.06 -3.03 -0.45
CA HIS A 439 -6.06 -4.48 -0.66
C HIS A 439 -4.65 -4.91 -1.05
N ASN A 440 -4.01 -5.72 -0.21
CA ASN A 440 -2.71 -6.31 -0.49
C ASN A 440 -2.85 -7.83 -0.56
N LEU A 441 -2.45 -8.42 -1.67
CA LEU A 441 -2.39 -9.86 -1.87
C LEU A 441 -0.95 -10.26 -2.13
N SER A 442 -0.40 -11.17 -1.34
CA SER A 442 0.95 -11.68 -1.53
C SER A 442 1.01 -13.19 -1.56
N LEU A 443 1.82 -13.70 -2.48
CA LEU A 443 2.15 -15.12 -2.65
C LEU A 443 3.63 -15.31 -2.34
N SER A 444 3.93 -16.13 -1.33
CA SER A 444 5.28 -16.52 -0.97
C SER A 444 5.45 -18.02 -1.14
N THR A 445 6.47 -18.42 -1.88
CA THR A 445 6.77 -19.83 -2.15
C THR A 445 8.27 -20.02 -2.31
N GLY A 446 8.74 -21.24 -2.14
CA GLY A 446 10.13 -21.56 -2.44
C GLY A 446 10.63 -22.84 -1.83
N THR A 447 11.86 -23.17 -2.20
CA THR A 447 12.69 -24.20 -1.61
C THR A 447 13.77 -23.56 -0.75
N GLU A 448 14.62 -24.37 -0.10
CA GLU A 448 15.82 -23.86 0.60
C GLU A 448 16.75 -23.08 -0.34
N LYS A 449 16.78 -23.43 -1.62
CA LYS A 449 17.67 -22.81 -2.61
C LYS A 449 17.06 -21.63 -3.34
N THR A 450 15.75 -21.63 -3.57
CA THR A 450 15.09 -20.56 -4.34
C THR A 450 13.81 -20.14 -3.64
N GLN A 451 13.66 -18.86 -3.38
CA GLN A 451 12.51 -18.27 -2.73
C GLN A 451 11.95 -17.14 -3.60
N VAL A 452 10.64 -17.12 -3.74
CA VAL A 452 9.93 -16.16 -4.57
C VAL A 452 8.82 -15.51 -3.76
N LEU A 453 8.71 -14.20 -3.84
CA LEU A 453 7.58 -13.42 -3.36
C LEU A 453 6.99 -12.65 -4.53
N VAL A 454 5.69 -12.72 -4.71
CA VAL A 454 4.93 -11.84 -5.60
C VAL A 454 3.87 -11.15 -4.76
N SER A 455 3.78 -9.83 -4.84
CA SER A 455 2.74 -9.06 -4.19
C SER A 455 2.03 -8.12 -5.17
N TYR A 456 0.74 -7.93 -4.94
CA TYR A 456 -0.09 -6.94 -5.61
C TYR A 456 -0.80 -6.10 -4.57
N ASN A 457 -0.68 -4.80 -4.69
CA ASN A 457 -1.39 -3.84 -3.84
C ASN A 457 -2.27 -2.94 -4.71
N ASN A 458 -3.53 -2.79 -4.29
CA ASN A 458 -4.47 -1.79 -4.77
C ASN A 458 -4.81 -0.85 -3.63
N MET A 459 -4.72 0.45 -3.87
CA MET A 459 -5.04 1.52 -2.95
C MET A 459 -5.97 2.51 -3.65
N SER A 460 -7.11 2.79 -3.03
CA SER A 460 -8.08 3.80 -3.47
C SER A 460 -8.43 4.69 -2.28
N GLN A 461 -8.14 5.97 -2.39
CA GLN A 461 -8.48 6.98 -1.40
C GLN A 461 -9.23 8.11 -2.08
N ASP A 462 -10.51 8.26 -1.77
CA ASP A 462 -11.29 9.41 -2.18
C ASP A 462 -11.04 10.58 -1.21
N GLY A 463 -11.21 11.81 -1.67
CA GLY A 463 -11.12 13.00 -0.83
C GLY A 463 -12.49 13.45 -0.32
N ILE A 464 -12.53 14.03 0.88
CA ILE A 464 -13.75 14.68 1.40
C ILE A 464 -14.19 15.85 0.51
N VAL A 465 -13.25 16.46 -0.21
CA VAL A 465 -13.55 17.42 -1.28
C VAL A 465 -13.79 16.67 -2.58
N LYS A 466 -14.92 16.92 -3.23
CA LYS A 466 -15.30 16.32 -4.52
C LYS A 466 -14.18 16.53 -5.55
N ASN A 467 -14.01 15.59 -6.47
CA ASN A 467 -12.98 15.58 -7.51
C ASN A 467 -11.52 15.46 -7.01
N HIS A 468 -11.34 15.13 -5.71
CA HIS A 468 -10.04 14.82 -5.15
C HIS A 468 -9.92 13.33 -4.86
N GLY A 469 -8.74 12.75 -5.08
CA GLY A 469 -8.52 11.33 -4.81
C GLY A 469 -7.12 10.86 -5.18
N TYR A 470 -6.75 9.71 -4.63
CA TYR A 470 -5.48 9.04 -4.89
C TYR A 470 -5.71 7.54 -5.12
N TYR A 471 -5.25 7.04 -6.25
CA TYR A 471 -5.41 5.65 -6.67
C TYR A 471 -4.05 5.09 -7.04
N ARG A 472 -3.66 3.96 -6.45
CA ARG A 472 -2.38 3.31 -6.72
C ARG A 472 -2.54 1.81 -6.92
N ASN A 473 -1.85 1.29 -7.93
CA ASN A 473 -1.68 -0.14 -8.15
C ASN A 473 -0.19 -0.44 -8.20
N THR A 474 0.26 -1.37 -7.38
CA THR A 474 1.65 -1.79 -7.32
C THR A 474 1.74 -3.29 -7.46
N ILE A 475 2.56 -3.76 -8.37
CA ILE A 475 2.96 -5.17 -8.45
C ILE A 475 4.45 -5.26 -8.14
N ARG A 476 4.84 -6.24 -7.34
CA ARG A 476 6.22 -6.46 -6.95
C ARG A 476 6.56 -7.94 -6.99
N THR A 477 7.78 -8.24 -7.43
CA THR A 477 8.32 -9.61 -7.46
C THR A 477 9.72 -9.59 -6.87
N LYS A 478 10.00 -10.47 -5.90
CA LYS A 478 11.34 -10.66 -5.34
C LYS A 478 11.72 -12.13 -5.42
N VAL A 479 12.92 -12.37 -5.94
CA VAL A 479 13.51 -13.70 -6.11
C VAL A 479 14.87 -13.71 -5.42
N ASN A 480 15.09 -14.68 -4.54
CA ASN A 480 16.40 -14.99 -3.99
C ASN A 480 16.71 -16.44 -4.38
N SER A 481 17.88 -16.70 -4.95
CA SER A 481 18.25 -18.03 -5.40
C SER A 481 19.71 -18.34 -5.15
N GLN A 482 19.99 -19.51 -4.60
CA GLN A 482 21.32 -20.09 -4.54
C GLN A 482 21.54 -20.90 -5.82
N LEU A 483 22.22 -20.29 -6.82
CA LEU A 483 22.45 -20.90 -8.13
C LEU A 483 23.46 -22.05 -8.03
N TRP A 484 24.55 -21.84 -7.27
CA TRP A 484 25.57 -22.83 -6.95
C TRP A 484 25.95 -22.71 -5.48
N LYS A 485 26.73 -23.65 -4.97
CA LYS A 485 27.13 -23.69 -3.54
C LYS A 485 27.73 -22.36 -3.07
N ASN A 486 28.42 -21.64 -3.94
CA ASN A 486 29.12 -20.40 -3.67
C ASN A 486 28.60 -19.18 -4.48
N VAL A 487 27.45 -19.31 -5.17
CA VAL A 487 26.87 -18.23 -5.96
C VAL A 487 25.41 -18.03 -5.59
N ARG A 488 25.09 -16.84 -5.12
CA ARG A 488 23.72 -16.39 -4.80
C ARG A 488 23.30 -15.30 -5.78
N PHE A 489 22.05 -15.33 -6.14
CA PHE A 489 21.39 -14.33 -6.98
C PHE A 489 20.19 -13.77 -6.25
N ASP A 490 20.04 -12.45 -6.28
CA ASP A 490 18.85 -11.75 -5.83
C ASP A 490 18.31 -10.83 -6.92
N MET A 491 17.00 -10.71 -7.00
CA MET A 491 16.31 -9.79 -7.88
C MET A 491 15.06 -9.24 -7.19
N ASN A 492 14.84 -7.95 -7.29
CA ASN A 492 13.61 -7.28 -6.87
C ASN A 492 13.13 -6.40 -8.02
N SER A 493 11.90 -6.60 -8.48
CA SER A 493 11.27 -5.80 -9.53
C SER A 493 9.94 -5.28 -9.05
N SER A 494 9.61 -4.03 -9.37
CA SER A 494 8.31 -3.43 -9.07
C SER A 494 7.82 -2.54 -10.21
N PHE A 495 6.52 -2.54 -10.39
CA PHE A 495 5.82 -1.58 -11.25
C PHE A 495 4.73 -0.90 -10.43
N ASN A 496 4.72 0.42 -10.45
CA ASN A 496 3.75 1.26 -9.78
C ASN A 496 3.02 2.13 -10.80
N TYR A 497 1.71 2.14 -10.71
CA TYR A 497 0.83 3.06 -11.43
C TYR A 497 0.02 3.84 -10.40
N ALA A 498 0.19 5.16 -10.35
CA ALA A 498 -0.57 6.02 -9.47
C ALA A 498 -1.27 7.15 -10.23
N LYS A 499 -2.49 7.48 -9.79
CA LYS A 499 -3.29 8.59 -10.28
C LYS A 499 -3.70 9.44 -9.09
N THR A 500 -3.37 10.74 -9.12
CA THR A 500 -3.84 11.73 -8.15
C THR A 500 -4.79 12.68 -8.86
N LEU A 501 -5.92 12.97 -8.25
CA LEU A 501 -6.91 13.95 -8.68
C LEU A 501 -6.94 15.08 -7.68
N GLY A 502 -7.08 16.32 -8.15
CA GLY A 502 -7.22 17.51 -7.30
C GLY A 502 -5.97 17.83 -6.46
N GLY A 503 -4.81 17.28 -6.80
CA GLY A 503 -3.55 17.51 -6.08
C GLY A 503 -3.10 18.97 -6.22
N GLY A 504 -2.56 19.55 -5.13
CA GLY A 504 -2.01 20.89 -5.10
C GLY A 504 -2.63 21.77 -4.00
N SER A 505 -2.32 23.05 -4.05
CA SER A 505 -2.88 24.02 -3.11
C SER A 505 -4.36 24.22 -3.40
N TYR A 506 -5.20 23.96 -2.41
CA TYR A 506 -6.64 24.20 -2.50
C TYR A 506 -7.02 25.47 -1.74
N SER A 507 -7.43 26.50 -2.48
CA SER A 507 -7.87 27.78 -1.91
C SER A 507 -9.30 27.75 -1.36
N GLY A 508 -10.02 26.65 -1.52
CA GLY A 508 -11.43 26.52 -1.16
C GLY A 508 -11.74 26.75 0.32
N LEU A 509 -10.79 26.46 1.23
CA LEU A 509 -10.99 26.76 2.65
C LEU A 509 -11.08 28.27 2.89
N LYS A 510 -10.17 29.05 2.29
CA LYS A 510 -10.24 30.53 2.36
C LYS A 510 -11.59 31.02 1.87
N GLN A 511 -12.04 30.53 0.73
CA GLN A 511 -13.30 30.91 0.13
C GLN A 511 -14.52 30.49 0.97
N ALA A 512 -14.45 29.28 1.58
CA ALA A 512 -15.50 28.81 2.49
C ALA A 512 -15.66 29.63 3.75
N ILE A 513 -14.60 30.31 4.17
CA ILE A 513 -14.63 31.19 5.36
C ILE A 513 -15.09 32.59 5.00
N LEU A 514 -14.62 33.12 3.86
CA LEU A 514 -14.83 34.55 3.50
C LEU A 514 -16.10 34.79 2.70
N ARG A 515 -16.67 33.74 2.05
CA ARG A 515 -17.84 33.92 1.22
C ARG A 515 -19.07 34.22 2.05
N PRO A 516 -19.92 35.23 1.66
CA PRO A 516 -21.14 35.55 2.35
C PRO A 516 -22.07 34.36 2.53
N GLU A 517 -22.68 34.24 3.69
CA GLU A 517 -23.65 33.18 4.01
C GLU A 517 -25.01 33.42 3.38
N THR A 518 -25.24 34.57 2.75
CA THR A 518 -26.47 34.94 2.07
C THR A 518 -26.19 35.82 0.88
N GLY A 519 -27.06 35.80 -0.12
CA GLY A 519 -27.12 36.75 -1.20
C GLY A 519 -27.78 38.06 -0.82
N GLY A 520 -28.25 38.20 0.43
CA GLY A 520 -28.94 39.36 0.92
C GLY A 520 -30.25 39.64 0.18
N ILE A 521 -30.41 40.86 -0.30
CA ILE A 521 -31.55 41.25 -1.16
C ILE A 521 -31.23 41.16 -2.65
N LEU A 522 -29.94 41.00 -2.99
CA LEU A 522 -29.49 40.94 -4.38
C LEU A 522 -29.72 39.57 -5.04
N PHE A 523 -29.48 38.51 -4.28
CA PHE A 523 -29.49 37.14 -4.81
C PHE A 523 -30.20 36.21 -3.85
N THR A 524 -30.90 35.23 -4.39
CA THR A 524 -31.35 34.09 -3.60
C THR A 524 -30.15 33.21 -3.20
N ASP A 525 -30.29 32.43 -2.13
CA ASP A 525 -29.24 31.48 -1.71
C ASP A 525 -28.93 30.48 -2.83
N ASP A 526 -29.92 30.04 -3.60
CA ASP A 526 -29.71 29.15 -4.74
C ASP A 526 -28.90 29.80 -5.88
N GLN A 527 -29.14 31.07 -6.16
CA GLN A 527 -28.35 31.87 -7.10
C GLN A 527 -26.91 32.01 -6.61
N LEU A 528 -26.72 32.24 -5.31
CA LEU A 528 -25.39 32.36 -4.71
C LEU A 528 -24.64 31.02 -4.73
N ILE A 529 -25.31 29.91 -4.51
CA ILE A 529 -24.72 28.55 -4.56
C ILE A 529 -24.38 28.18 -6.00
N ASN A 530 -25.28 28.41 -6.95
CA ASN A 530 -25.12 27.97 -8.32
C ASN A 530 -24.42 29.00 -9.23
N GLU A 531 -24.19 30.23 -8.69
CA GLU A 531 -23.57 31.33 -9.41
C GLU A 531 -24.24 31.54 -10.78
N GLU A 532 -25.55 31.70 -10.77
CA GLU A 532 -26.26 32.13 -11.95
C GLU A 532 -25.65 33.43 -12.45
N LEU A 533 -24.90 33.33 -13.56
CA LEU A 533 -23.97 34.31 -14.09
C LEU A 533 -24.73 35.56 -14.58
N ASN A 534 -25.15 36.41 -13.67
CA ASN A 534 -25.46 37.79 -14.04
C ASN A 534 -24.24 38.71 -13.90
N THR A 535 -24.24 39.82 -14.58
CA THR A 535 -23.12 40.78 -14.55
C THR A 535 -22.87 41.37 -13.18
N GLU A 536 -23.95 41.53 -12.38
CA GLU A 536 -23.88 42.09 -11.01
C GLU A 536 -23.15 41.13 -10.06
N PHE A 537 -23.46 39.86 -10.14
CA PHE A 537 -22.78 38.87 -9.31
C PHE A 537 -21.27 38.76 -9.61
N ARG A 538 -20.90 38.84 -10.87
CA ARG A 538 -19.48 38.87 -11.28
C ARG A 538 -18.78 40.11 -10.74
N THR A 539 -19.42 41.27 -10.80
CA THR A 539 -18.86 42.49 -10.27
C THR A 539 -18.66 42.37 -8.76
N PHE A 540 -19.64 41.85 -8.04
CA PHE A 540 -19.56 41.59 -6.61
C PHE A 540 -18.43 40.60 -6.26
N SER A 541 -18.35 39.45 -6.91
CA SER A 541 -17.32 38.47 -6.64
C SER A 541 -15.91 38.99 -6.92
N ASN A 542 -15.72 39.78 -7.98
CA ASN A 542 -14.42 40.39 -8.30
C ASN A 542 -14.03 41.50 -7.34
N GLU A 543 -14.97 42.30 -6.91
CA GLU A 543 -14.75 43.41 -6.00
C GLU A 543 -14.31 42.96 -4.60
N TYR A 544 -14.87 41.85 -4.10
CA TYR A 544 -14.56 41.28 -2.77
C TYR A 544 -13.55 40.10 -2.77
N ASP A 545 -13.00 39.77 -3.91
CA ASP A 545 -12.08 38.61 -4.06
C ASP A 545 -12.67 37.30 -3.47
N VAL A 546 -13.99 37.09 -3.62
CA VAL A 546 -14.74 35.99 -2.98
C VAL A 546 -15.41 35.15 -4.04
N TYR A 547 -14.71 34.11 -4.47
CA TYR A 547 -15.17 33.21 -5.54
C TYR A 547 -15.96 32.04 -4.99
N ASN A 548 -16.86 31.48 -5.83
CA ASN A 548 -17.60 30.29 -5.47
C ASN A 548 -16.68 29.04 -5.43
N PRO A 549 -16.45 28.47 -4.24
CA PRO A 549 -15.54 27.33 -4.12
C PRO A 549 -16.07 26.04 -4.76
N LEU A 550 -17.38 25.88 -4.91
CA LEU A 550 -17.98 24.73 -5.57
C LEU A 550 -17.69 24.77 -7.07
N ILE A 551 -17.88 25.95 -7.70
CA ILE A 551 -17.57 26.14 -9.11
C ILE A 551 -16.07 25.99 -9.36
N THR A 552 -15.24 26.61 -8.52
CA THR A 552 -13.78 26.51 -8.64
C THR A 552 -13.34 25.04 -8.59
N ASN A 553 -13.91 24.26 -7.66
CA ASN A 553 -13.60 22.84 -7.55
C ASN A 553 -14.09 22.00 -8.72
N ASP A 554 -15.18 22.39 -9.35
CA ASP A 554 -15.76 21.67 -10.48
C ASP A 554 -15.11 22.05 -11.83
N ALA A 555 -14.75 23.32 -11.97
CA ALA A 555 -14.13 23.89 -13.18
C ALA A 555 -12.66 23.48 -13.36
N ILE A 556 -11.94 23.21 -12.27
CA ILE A 556 -10.51 22.90 -12.30
C ILE A 556 -10.29 21.39 -12.26
N ILE A 557 -9.68 20.87 -13.31
CA ILE A 557 -9.25 19.46 -13.39
C ILE A 557 -7.74 19.41 -13.23
N ASN A 558 -7.28 18.98 -12.06
CA ASN A 558 -5.88 18.66 -11.80
C ASN A 558 -5.72 17.16 -11.74
N ARG A 559 -4.85 16.61 -12.60
CA ARG A 559 -4.59 15.17 -12.66
C ARG A 559 -3.10 14.90 -12.82
N LYS A 560 -2.54 14.11 -11.90
CA LYS A 560 -1.17 13.61 -11.97
C LYS A 560 -1.20 12.10 -12.16
N LEU A 561 -0.59 11.63 -13.23
CA LEU A 561 -0.35 10.21 -13.51
C LEU A 561 1.13 9.91 -13.29
N SER A 562 1.43 8.87 -12.53
CA SER A 562 2.79 8.42 -12.27
C SER A 562 2.90 6.94 -12.65
N ARG A 563 3.92 6.61 -13.44
CA ARG A 563 4.28 5.24 -13.83
C ARG A 563 5.74 5.06 -13.49
N ILE A 564 6.03 4.10 -12.62
CA ILE A 564 7.39 3.86 -12.15
C ILE A 564 7.68 2.38 -12.27
N PHE A 565 8.75 2.06 -12.98
CA PHE A 565 9.29 0.72 -13.07
C PHE A 565 10.68 0.69 -12.45
N SER A 566 10.92 -0.26 -11.57
CA SER A 566 12.22 -0.46 -10.92
C SER A 566 12.60 -1.93 -10.99
N VAL A 567 13.85 -2.20 -11.29
CA VAL A 567 14.44 -3.53 -11.19
C VAL A 567 15.85 -3.43 -10.61
N ASN A 568 16.09 -4.23 -9.58
CA ASN A 568 17.37 -4.37 -8.91
C ASN A 568 17.79 -5.82 -9.01
N ALA A 569 19.04 -6.12 -9.33
CA ALA A 569 19.55 -7.48 -9.35
C ALA A 569 20.99 -7.53 -8.88
N GLY A 570 21.35 -8.60 -8.17
CA GLY A 570 22.68 -8.81 -7.64
C GLY A 570 23.13 -10.27 -7.72
N VAL A 571 24.43 -10.43 -7.79
CA VAL A 571 25.12 -11.74 -7.71
C VAL A 571 26.20 -11.64 -6.66
N ASP A 572 26.14 -12.52 -5.66
CA ASP A 572 27.19 -12.74 -4.69
C ASP A 572 27.99 -14.00 -5.05
N ILE A 573 29.30 -13.90 -5.02
CA ILE A 573 30.24 -14.99 -5.29
C ILE A 573 31.18 -15.15 -4.09
N ASP A 574 31.03 -16.25 -3.35
CA ASP A 574 31.91 -16.58 -2.26
C ASP A 574 33.13 -17.37 -2.78
N PHE A 575 34.34 -16.96 -2.40
CA PHE A 575 35.58 -17.60 -2.80
C PHE A 575 36.64 -17.50 -1.70
N LEU A 576 37.67 -18.32 -1.77
CA LEU A 576 38.75 -18.39 -0.78
C LEU A 576 38.27 -18.36 0.68
N LYS A 577 37.14 -19.03 0.97
CA LYS A 577 36.51 -19.23 2.27
C LYS A 577 35.99 -17.94 2.98
N ASP A 578 36.76 -16.85 2.95
CA ASP A 578 36.50 -15.61 3.72
C ASP A 578 36.14 -14.43 2.83
N PHE A 579 36.13 -14.57 1.53
CA PHE A 579 35.85 -13.50 0.56
C PHE A 579 34.49 -13.65 -0.08
N THR A 580 33.78 -12.55 -0.18
CA THR A 580 32.56 -12.42 -1.00
C THR A 580 32.71 -11.25 -1.95
N PHE A 581 32.62 -11.53 -3.24
CA PHE A 581 32.47 -10.50 -4.28
C PHE A 581 30.99 -10.35 -4.62
N ARG A 582 30.48 -9.12 -4.59
CA ARG A 582 29.14 -8.81 -5.05
C ARG A 582 29.21 -7.83 -6.20
N THR A 583 28.51 -8.13 -7.28
CA THR A 583 28.16 -7.19 -8.34
C THR A 583 26.65 -7.03 -8.40
N ALA A 584 26.16 -5.80 -8.39
CA ALA A 584 24.74 -5.53 -8.36
C ALA A 584 24.42 -4.28 -9.19
N GLY A 585 23.27 -4.31 -9.86
CA GLY A 585 22.79 -3.21 -10.68
C GLY A 585 21.32 -2.89 -10.43
N SER A 586 20.95 -1.63 -10.63
CA SER A 586 19.57 -1.18 -10.64
C SER A 586 19.26 -0.36 -11.89
N TYR A 587 18.00 -0.45 -12.29
CA TYR A 587 17.40 0.42 -13.29
C TYR A 587 16.06 0.91 -12.76
N ASN A 588 15.88 2.23 -12.78
CA ASN A 588 14.63 2.88 -12.41
C ASN A 588 14.19 3.78 -13.57
N TRP A 589 12.95 3.61 -14.01
CA TRP A 589 12.29 4.46 -14.98
C TRP A 589 11.04 5.05 -14.35
N ALA A 590 10.87 6.36 -14.48
CA ALA A 590 9.70 7.07 -13.99
C ALA A 590 9.13 7.98 -15.08
N GLN A 591 7.84 7.91 -15.33
CA GLN A 591 7.09 8.82 -16.17
C GLN A 591 6.01 9.48 -15.34
N ILE A 592 6.03 10.81 -15.26
CA ILE A 592 5.06 11.62 -14.54
C ILE A 592 4.40 12.57 -15.53
N LYS A 593 3.09 12.47 -15.71
CA LYS A 593 2.30 13.39 -16.50
C LYS A 593 1.34 14.14 -15.59
N THR A 594 1.51 15.46 -15.51
CA THR A 594 0.58 16.36 -14.81
C THR A 594 -0.24 17.12 -15.84
N THR A 595 -1.54 17.15 -15.67
CA THR A 595 -2.48 17.92 -16.50
C THR A 595 -3.28 18.84 -15.58
N ASN A 596 -3.27 20.12 -15.88
CA ASN A 596 -4.08 21.14 -15.22
C ASN A 596 -4.98 21.78 -16.27
N PHE A 597 -6.27 21.84 -16.02
CA PHE A 597 -7.23 22.46 -16.93
C PHE A 597 -8.27 23.23 -16.14
N ASP A 598 -8.54 24.45 -16.56
CA ASP A 598 -9.59 25.30 -16.04
C ASP A 598 -10.54 25.57 -17.23
N ASP A 599 -11.82 25.26 -17.06
CA ASP A 599 -12.82 25.33 -18.11
C ASP A 599 -13.31 26.75 -18.41
N GLY A 600 -12.75 27.77 -17.76
CA GLY A 600 -13.08 29.16 -18.02
C GLY A 600 -14.07 29.77 -17.03
N ARG A 601 -14.68 28.99 -16.17
CA ARG A 601 -15.65 29.46 -15.18
C ARG A 601 -15.02 30.18 -13.97
N THR A 602 -13.74 29.92 -13.71
CA THR A 602 -13.06 30.56 -12.58
C THR A 602 -12.67 31.99 -12.90
N ALA A 603 -12.56 32.82 -11.88
CA ALA A 603 -12.07 34.19 -12.05
C ALA A 603 -10.67 34.24 -12.63
N ASN A 604 -9.80 33.32 -12.24
CA ASN A 604 -8.44 33.24 -12.76
C ASN A 604 -8.42 32.94 -14.27
N ALA A 605 -9.30 32.06 -14.73
CA ALA A 605 -9.47 31.78 -16.17
C ALA A 605 -9.99 33.01 -16.92
N GLN A 606 -10.94 33.73 -16.35
CA GLN A 606 -11.48 34.96 -16.95
C GLN A 606 -10.41 36.04 -17.09
N LEU A 607 -9.56 36.22 -16.08
CA LEU A 607 -8.42 37.14 -16.13
C LEU A 607 -7.39 36.73 -17.21
N LYS A 608 -7.31 35.47 -17.54
CA LYS A 608 -6.46 34.94 -18.63
C LYS A 608 -7.13 34.94 -20.00
N GLY A 609 -8.35 35.45 -20.11
CA GLY A 609 -9.09 35.52 -21.37
C GLY A 609 -9.85 34.26 -21.74
N GLY A 610 -10.18 33.40 -20.79
CA GLY A 610 -11.00 32.19 -20.97
C GLY A 610 -10.34 30.89 -20.53
N PRO A 611 -10.85 29.75 -21.00
CA PRO A 611 -10.34 28.44 -20.64
C PRO A 611 -8.84 28.30 -20.94
N TYR A 612 -8.10 27.71 -20.00
CA TYR A 612 -6.68 27.46 -20.17
C TYR A 612 -6.26 26.12 -19.52
N GLY A 613 -5.12 25.61 -19.95
CA GLY A 613 -4.60 24.40 -19.35
C GLY A 613 -3.14 24.13 -19.70
N SER A 614 -2.53 23.23 -18.96
CA SER A 614 -1.14 22.83 -19.16
C SER A 614 -0.95 21.33 -19.05
N ILE A 615 0.04 20.84 -19.80
CA ILE A 615 0.53 19.46 -19.73
C ILE A 615 2.01 19.52 -19.39
N ASP A 616 2.38 18.95 -18.24
CA ASP A 616 3.76 18.74 -17.82
C ASP A 616 4.08 17.24 -17.88
N ASN A 617 5.03 16.86 -18.74
CA ASN A 617 5.54 15.51 -18.86
C ASN A 617 6.99 15.48 -18.38
N LYS A 618 7.26 14.63 -17.38
CA LYS A 618 8.61 14.37 -16.88
C LYS A 618 8.92 12.90 -17.04
N GLU A 619 10.08 12.62 -17.58
CA GLU A 619 10.63 11.28 -17.70
C GLU A 619 12.01 11.23 -17.06
N ARG A 620 12.23 10.21 -16.24
CA ARG A 620 13.50 10.02 -15.53
C ARG A 620 13.98 8.60 -15.72
N TYR A 621 15.28 8.47 -15.99
CA TYR A 621 16.03 7.21 -15.96
C TYR A 621 17.13 7.31 -14.91
N ALA A 622 17.24 6.28 -14.08
CA ALA A 622 18.34 6.17 -13.13
C ALA A 622 18.98 4.78 -13.25
N TYR A 623 20.32 4.76 -13.27
CA TYR A 623 21.12 3.55 -13.30
C TYR A 623 22.06 3.57 -12.11
N GLN A 624 22.20 2.44 -11.46
CA GLN A 624 23.22 2.24 -10.44
C GLN A 624 23.93 0.92 -10.70
N TRP A 625 25.24 0.92 -10.59
CA TRP A 625 26.05 -0.28 -10.65
C TRP A 625 27.09 -0.25 -9.55
N THR A 626 27.06 -1.27 -8.72
CA THR A 626 27.89 -1.36 -7.52
C THR A 626 28.67 -2.67 -7.53
N ASN A 627 29.96 -2.61 -7.26
CA ASN A 627 30.81 -3.77 -7.03
C ASN A 627 31.44 -3.65 -5.65
N THR A 628 31.40 -4.73 -4.87
CA THR A 628 32.00 -4.79 -3.54
C THR A 628 32.79 -6.05 -3.37
N LEU A 629 33.92 -5.93 -2.68
CA LEU A 629 34.73 -7.03 -2.19
C LEU A 629 34.71 -7.00 -0.68
N ASN A 630 34.16 -8.01 -0.05
CA ASN A 630 34.09 -8.15 1.39
C ASN A 630 34.98 -9.31 1.84
N TRP A 631 35.87 -9.04 2.79
CA TRP A 631 36.67 -10.02 3.48
C TRP A 631 36.30 -10.01 4.96
N LYS A 632 36.01 -11.19 5.53
CA LYS A 632 35.69 -11.34 6.95
C LYS A 632 36.40 -12.55 7.52
N HIS A 633 37.20 -12.34 8.56
CA HIS A 633 37.93 -13.41 9.22
C HIS A 633 37.88 -13.25 10.73
N THR A 634 37.74 -14.39 11.43
CA THR A 634 37.76 -14.47 12.90
C THR A 634 39.05 -15.12 13.35
N PHE A 635 39.85 -14.40 14.12
CA PHE A 635 41.10 -14.85 14.74
C PHE A 635 40.85 -15.01 16.26
N GLU A 636 40.56 -16.21 16.72
CA GLU A 636 40.21 -16.48 18.11
C GLU A 636 39.07 -15.55 18.62
N LYS A 637 39.38 -14.50 19.40
CA LYS A 637 38.44 -13.51 19.94
C LYS A 637 38.34 -12.25 19.09
N HIS A 638 39.06 -12.18 17.96
CA HIS A 638 39.14 -10.98 17.12
C HIS A 638 38.38 -11.22 15.82
N ASP A 639 37.33 -10.47 15.58
CA ASP A 639 36.60 -10.45 14.30
C ASP A 639 37.04 -9.24 13.51
N LEU A 640 37.60 -9.47 12.33
CA LEU A 640 38.04 -8.41 11.41
C LEU A 640 37.25 -8.52 10.09
N GLY A 641 36.67 -7.41 9.67
CA GLY A 641 35.95 -7.29 8.40
C GLY A 641 36.43 -6.10 7.60
N VAL A 642 36.76 -6.30 6.33
CA VAL A 642 37.16 -5.27 5.37
C VAL A 642 36.22 -5.29 4.19
N LEU A 643 35.61 -4.16 3.89
CA LEU A 643 34.80 -3.94 2.70
C LEU A 643 35.48 -2.89 1.80
N LEU A 644 35.65 -3.21 0.54
CA LEU A 644 36.06 -2.27 -0.49
C LEU A 644 35.01 -2.25 -1.59
N GLY A 645 34.72 -1.09 -2.14
CA GLY A 645 33.70 -1.02 -3.17
C GLY A 645 33.84 0.19 -4.08
N HIS A 646 33.17 0.10 -5.22
CA HIS A 646 32.93 1.22 -6.10
C HIS A 646 31.48 1.22 -6.57
N GLU A 647 30.97 2.41 -6.84
CA GLU A 647 29.62 2.63 -7.32
C GLU A 647 29.61 3.66 -8.44
N LEU A 648 28.88 3.35 -9.50
CA LEU A 648 28.46 4.28 -10.53
C LEU A 648 26.96 4.55 -10.34
N TYR A 649 26.59 5.81 -10.23
CA TYR A 649 25.20 6.26 -10.19
C TYR A 649 25.00 7.33 -11.27
N TYR A 650 23.95 7.18 -12.07
CA TYR A 650 23.60 8.11 -13.15
C TYR A 650 22.10 8.35 -13.17
N THR A 651 21.71 9.60 -13.30
CA THR A 651 20.33 10.00 -13.53
C THR A 651 20.23 10.95 -14.72
N ASN A 652 19.17 10.76 -15.49
CA ASN A 652 18.77 11.68 -16.55
C ASN A 652 17.27 11.98 -16.36
N THR A 653 16.93 13.26 -16.26
CA THR A 653 15.55 13.73 -16.16
C THR A 653 15.29 14.72 -17.27
N SER A 654 14.36 14.38 -18.14
CA SER A 654 13.84 15.27 -19.18
C SER A 654 12.42 15.72 -18.85
N GLY A 655 12.10 16.96 -19.17
CA GLY A 655 10.78 17.53 -18.94
C GLY A 655 10.31 18.36 -20.13
N THR A 656 9.01 18.32 -20.40
CA THR A 656 8.34 19.21 -21.34
C THR A 656 7.06 19.74 -20.71
N GLU A 657 6.93 21.05 -20.63
CA GLU A 657 5.73 21.75 -20.19
C GLU A 657 5.14 22.51 -21.37
N THR A 658 3.86 22.28 -21.66
CA THR A 658 3.11 22.99 -22.69
C THR A 658 1.87 23.57 -22.07
N ALA A 659 1.59 24.85 -22.34
CA ALA A 659 0.36 25.51 -21.90
C ALA A 659 -0.42 26.04 -23.11
N TYR A 660 -1.74 26.04 -22.94
CA TYR A 660 -2.72 26.43 -23.98
C TYR A 660 -3.80 27.29 -23.34
N LYS A 661 -4.36 28.20 -24.12
CA LYS A 661 -5.46 29.09 -23.74
C LYS A 661 -6.50 29.22 -24.85
N ALA A 662 -7.61 29.86 -24.51
CA ALA A 662 -8.70 30.17 -25.45
C ALA A 662 -9.23 28.92 -26.15
N PHE A 663 -9.61 27.90 -25.38
CA PHE A 663 -10.29 26.72 -25.90
C PHE A 663 -11.70 27.09 -26.36
N PRO A 664 -12.07 26.88 -27.63
CA PRO A 664 -13.43 27.19 -28.11
C PRO A 664 -14.48 26.20 -27.58
N ASP A 665 -14.08 24.98 -27.26
CA ASP A 665 -14.89 23.95 -26.63
C ASP A 665 -14.15 23.37 -25.43
N THR A 666 -14.76 23.41 -24.25
CA THR A 666 -14.19 22.92 -23.00
C THR A 666 -14.52 21.45 -22.71
N ASN A 667 -15.45 20.83 -23.47
CA ASN A 667 -15.88 19.45 -23.22
C ASN A 667 -14.74 18.42 -23.39
N PHE A 668 -13.82 18.67 -24.32
CA PHE A 668 -12.66 17.81 -24.56
C PHE A 668 -11.45 18.21 -23.73
N GLY A 669 -11.41 19.45 -23.22
CA GLY A 669 -10.30 20.00 -22.45
C GLY A 669 -8.95 19.74 -23.11
N LEU A 670 -7.97 19.26 -22.33
CA LEU A 670 -6.64 18.92 -22.85
C LEU A 670 -6.57 17.61 -23.65
N ASN A 671 -7.67 16.94 -23.92
CA ASN A 671 -7.69 15.78 -24.82
C ASN A 671 -7.72 16.19 -26.28
N ASP A 672 -8.23 17.41 -26.58
CA ASP A 672 -8.15 18.02 -27.90
C ASP A 672 -7.62 19.44 -27.80
N ILE A 673 -6.35 19.61 -28.11
CA ILE A 673 -5.63 20.88 -28.09
C ILE A 673 -5.54 21.53 -29.48
N SER A 674 -6.13 20.91 -30.51
CA SER A 674 -5.93 21.32 -31.92
C SER A 674 -6.49 22.71 -32.20
N MET A 675 -7.56 23.12 -31.51
CA MET A 675 -8.20 24.43 -31.66
C MET A 675 -7.81 25.46 -30.60
N ALA A 676 -7.03 25.05 -29.58
CA ALA A 676 -6.58 25.93 -28.54
C ALA A 676 -5.38 26.76 -29.00
N THR A 677 -5.23 27.96 -28.47
CA THR A 677 -4.08 28.81 -28.74
C THR A 677 -2.90 28.38 -27.87
N PRO A 678 -1.75 28.02 -28.45
CA PRO A 678 -0.53 27.76 -27.68
C PRO A 678 -0.11 29.00 -26.89
N ASP A 679 0.28 28.82 -25.62
CA ASP A 679 0.69 29.92 -24.72
C ASP A 679 2.17 29.82 -24.34
N THR A 680 2.58 28.69 -23.77
CA THR A 680 3.97 28.49 -23.30
C THR A 680 4.49 27.11 -23.66
N TRP A 681 5.78 27.04 -24.04
CA TRP A 681 6.51 25.78 -24.20
C TRP A 681 7.83 25.87 -23.46
N LYS A 682 8.10 24.91 -22.63
CA LYS A 682 9.36 24.78 -21.92
C LYS A 682 9.87 23.35 -22.03
N SER A 683 11.18 23.23 -22.13
CA SER A 683 11.86 21.94 -22.00
C SER A 683 12.98 22.03 -20.97
N SER A 684 13.25 20.96 -20.31
CA SER A 684 14.34 20.83 -19.35
C SER A 684 15.05 19.50 -19.54
N LEU A 685 16.35 19.50 -19.32
CA LEU A 685 17.19 18.32 -19.26
C LEU A 685 18.15 18.48 -18.09
N GLU A 686 18.18 17.48 -17.23
CA GLU A 686 19.08 17.41 -16.09
C GLU A 686 19.78 16.06 -16.11
N GLU A 687 21.09 16.06 -16.08
CA GLU A 687 21.93 14.86 -16.04
C GLU A 687 22.87 14.94 -14.86
N ASN A 688 22.90 13.86 -14.07
CA ASN A 688 23.79 13.74 -12.94
C ASN A 688 24.52 12.41 -13.02
N ALA A 689 25.84 12.43 -12.86
CA ALA A 689 26.67 11.24 -12.80
C ALA A 689 27.58 11.29 -11.56
N LEU A 690 27.68 10.18 -10.87
CA LEU A 690 28.52 10.04 -9.70
C LEU A 690 29.28 8.72 -9.77
N LEU A 691 30.61 8.81 -9.66
CA LEU A 691 31.49 7.66 -9.46
C LEU A 691 32.09 7.75 -8.06
N SER A 692 31.91 6.73 -7.26
CA SER A 692 32.35 6.69 -5.87
C SER A 692 33.21 5.46 -5.61
N PHE A 693 34.25 5.64 -4.78
CA PHE A 693 35.06 4.57 -4.21
C PHE A 693 34.91 4.65 -2.68
N PHE A 694 34.74 3.52 -2.03
CA PHE A 694 34.53 3.48 -0.60
C PHE A 694 35.18 2.26 0.04
N GLY A 695 35.50 2.39 1.32
CA GLY A 695 36.03 1.30 2.16
C GLY A 695 35.52 1.39 3.57
N ARG A 696 35.40 0.24 4.23
CA ARG A 696 35.01 0.12 5.64
C ARG A 696 35.84 -0.97 6.32
N LEU A 697 36.34 -0.66 7.49
CA LEU A 697 37.01 -1.58 8.39
C LEU A 697 36.14 -1.75 9.63
N ASN A 698 35.80 -2.98 9.96
CA ASN A 698 35.10 -3.34 11.21
C ASN A 698 36.02 -4.24 12.02
N TYR A 699 36.13 -3.96 13.33
CA TYR A 699 36.84 -4.79 14.28
C TYR A 699 35.98 -4.99 15.50
N THR A 700 35.85 -6.24 15.92
CA THR A 700 35.14 -6.62 17.15
C THR A 700 36.04 -7.54 17.98
N PHE A 701 36.12 -7.27 19.28
CA PHE A 701 36.79 -8.12 20.26
C PHE A 701 35.72 -8.79 21.10
N ASN A 702 35.68 -10.14 21.10
CA ASN A 702 34.69 -10.98 21.81
C ASN A 702 35.23 -11.53 23.11
#